data_0cc3b9b556e901b302756508ab610fed
#
_entry.id   0cc3b9b556e901b302756508ab610fed
#
_cell.length_a   1.000
_cell.length_b   1.000
_cell.length_c   1.000
_cell.angle_alpha   90.00
_cell.angle_beta   90.00
_cell.angle_gamma   90.00
#
_symmetry.space_group_name_H-M   'P 1'
#
loop_
_entity.id
_entity.type
_entity.pdbx_description
1 polymer ?
#
loop_
_entity_poly.entity_id
_entity_poly.type
_entity_poly.pdbx_seq_one_letter_code
_entity_poly.pdbx_strand_id
1 'polypeptide(L)'
;MNKKSEIRNLIDTEKPHILALTEFGAASAIKDEELGVEGYTLYRGNHSDGGGGPGKGVALYVSNQLNHCASPAMDKSAFDCSAWSLIKLAGNKTLLCGAVYRSPNSNDENNQKLLRLLQVAAAANCEDLLICGDFNFPSIDWSVYQSHDSESAFSSVFVKVVEELAPFQHARNPTQFRGTQNSCLDLVFTNEECMINEIEELPPLGKSDHICQKWRLTVSEALFRNTSIARFNFKRAKWTEVKKEILEHQIETHENTSLMYDKFVAMLAEVKNRHIPKCRPRSNKHCLPWMRNPKIKAQRTAQWRAWRRFKQTGLPRDYDSYKTERNRLCDMVRSAKTKYEGQLIANMKENPKLYFGHCRRTLKTKQGVTNVVDSNGAMTTTEEETAGALNTYYHSVFTRDDGTSVAPSFPTRTEQRITDVVFTVETVEEKLMDLKHNKAAGPDEVECSLLKECAEEVAPALHQIFRKSLDEAEVPRQWKEAEIVPIHKGGSKAVMANFRPVALTSVVCKVMEKIICSAILAFLNANLLISEQQHGFVRGRSCQTNILLCLEKWTEMVDNNKSVDVAYFDYAKAFDKVSHRLLLIKLRAYGIDGKLLAWLAAYLEDRRQRVVVGNAKSPWLEVVSGTTQGTVLGFLLFLIFINDLPSVCSPEDEALVKLLADDTKTFQEISVETAVADQEKLQGRIDHIVQWAQEWKMEINPAKSKVMHMGKHNPCLPYFVSGTEIAAVSTEKDIGFWIRDDLSTTTHVQKARCKALAEICRIRRNFSYINKRAFCTLYNQRIRPHLDYGMTACPPGTVAEQKLLEAVQSKATALVHGLRHMGSDERRRELGLMTLDQRRVRGDLIEVYKILKRSHKNQSRFVLGGERLARWCTPGEGIGEQWKEAEARFFLVSSDTEMEFAPGQCQKSTIPRA
;
A
#
# COMPACT_ATOMS: atom_id res chain seq x y z
N MET A 1 12.21 22.39 4.41
CA MET A 1 10.91 21.80 4.76
C MET A 1 9.88 22.79 5.32
N ASN A 2 10.30 23.88 5.93
CA ASN A 2 9.38 24.84 6.58
C ASN A 2 8.39 25.54 5.61
N LYS A 3 8.74 25.68 4.33
CA LYS A 3 7.93 26.37 3.30
C LYS A 3 7.05 25.44 2.42
N LYS A 4 7.02 24.13 2.70
CA LYS A 4 6.29 23.15 1.86
C LYS A 4 4.78 23.43 1.75
N SER A 5 4.15 23.93 2.81
CA SER A 5 2.74 24.33 2.80
C SER A 5 2.50 25.56 1.92
N GLU A 6 3.43 26.48 1.89
CA GLU A 6 3.39 27.73 1.12
C GLU A 6 3.60 27.45 -0.37
N ILE A 7 4.57 26.61 -0.73
CA ILE A 7 4.78 26.12 -2.10
C ILE A 7 3.50 25.46 -2.64
N ARG A 8 2.86 24.59 -1.84
CA ARG A 8 1.60 23.96 -2.24
C ARG A 8 0.47 24.97 -2.41
N ASN A 9 0.41 25.97 -1.54
CA ASN A 9 -0.56 27.04 -1.66
C ASN A 9 -0.35 27.84 -2.94
N LEU A 10 0.90 28.17 -3.29
CA LEU A 10 1.23 28.84 -4.54
C LEU A 10 0.80 27.99 -5.75
N ILE A 11 1.13 26.70 -5.77
CA ILE A 11 0.73 25.80 -6.85
C ILE A 11 -0.81 25.69 -6.97
N ASP A 12 -1.52 25.59 -5.86
CA ASP A 12 -2.99 25.49 -5.86
C ASP A 12 -3.67 26.77 -6.34
N THR A 13 -2.99 27.91 -6.16
CA THR A 13 -3.49 29.24 -6.55
C THR A 13 -3.20 29.52 -8.02
N GLU A 14 -1.94 29.45 -8.39
CA GLU A 14 -1.44 29.90 -9.68
C GLU A 14 -1.48 28.79 -10.74
N LYS A 15 -1.54 27.53 -10.32
CA LYS A 15 -1.55 26.32 -11.17
C LYS A 15 -0.50 26.37 -12.28
N PRO A 16 0.76 26.64 -11.96
CA PRO A 16 1.80 26.75 -12.96
C PRO A 16 2.00 25.40 -13.66
N HIS A 17 2.29 25.39 -14.95
CA HIS A 17 2.74 24.19 -15.63
C HIS A 17 4.16 23.80 -15.25
N ILE A 18 4.99 24.80 -14.97
CA ILE A 18 6.38 24.67 -14.52
C ILE A 18 6.57 25.61 -13.33
N LEU A 19 7.26 25.14 -12.28
CA LEU A 19 7.63 25.93 -11.11
C LEU A 19 9.10 25.66 -10.77
N ALA A 20 9.93 26.68 -10.89
CA ALA A 20 11.31 26.67 -10.45
C ALA A 20 11.44 27.29 -9.05
N LEU A 21 12.24 26.68 -8.19
CA LEU A 21 12.54 27.15 -6.84
C LEU A 21 14.05 27.12 -6.63
N THR A 22 14.60 28.26 -6.25
CA THR A 22 15.98 28.43 -5.83
C THR A 22 16.10 28.41 -4.31
N GLU A 23 17.32 28.32 -3.77
CA GLU A 23 17.58 28.18 -2.33
C GLU A 23 16.78 27.01 -1.69
N PHE A 24 16.61 25.93 -2.44
CA PHE A 24 15.83 24.76 -2.02
C PHE A 24 16.62 23.89 -1.06
N GLY A 25 16.76 24.33 0.19
CA GLY A 25 17.54 23.71 1.25
C GLY A 25 16.99 22.36 1.71
N ALA A 26 17.02 21.35 0.85
CA ALA A 26 16.68 19.97 1.20
C ALA A 26 17.96 19.12 1.29
N ALA A 27 18.27 18.61 2.49
CA ALA A 27 19.42 17.71 2.67
C ALA A 27 19.32 16.50 1.74
N SER A 28 20.45 15.98 1.28
CA SER A 28 20.55 14.80 0.39
C SER A 28 19.83 13.55 0.95
N ALA A 29 19.77 13.44 2.27
CA ALA A 29 19.03 12.36 2.96
C ALA A 29 17.50 12.42 2.81
N ILE A 30 16.94 13.57 2.34
CA ILE A 30 15.50 13.73 2.11
C ILE A 30 15.18 13.21 0.70
N LYS A 31 14.38 12.18 0.62
CA LYS A 31 14.00 11.58 -0.67
C LYS A 31 13.08 12.48 -1.48
N ASP A 32 13.14 12.39 -2.80
CA ASP A 32 12.31 13.17 -3.73
C ASP A 32 10.82 12.95 -3.50
N GLU A 33 10.44 11.73 -3.08
CA GLU A 33 9.05 11.42 -2.73
C GLU A 33 8.52 12.28 -1.57
N GLU A 34 9.39 12.72 -0.66
CA GLU A 34 9.00 13.60 0.46
C GLU A 34 8.78 15.05 0.04
N LEU A 35 9.48 15.48 -0.99
CA LEU A 35 9.45 16.84 -1.54
C LEU A 35 8.39 17.01 -2.63
N GLY A 36 7.94 15.91 -3.24
CA GLY A 36 6.99 15.92 -4.33
C GLY A 36 5.71 16.74 -4.08
N VAL A 37 5.11 17.34 -5.15
CA VAL A 37 3.78 17.97 -5.17
C VAL A 37 2.86 17.20 -6.11
N GLU A 38 1.59 16.90 -5.75
CA GLU A 38 0.65 16.08 -6.56
C GLU A 38 0.36 16.71 -7.92
N GLY A 39 0.49 15.93 -9.00
CA GLY A 39 0.35 16.42 -10.36
C GLY A 39 1.61 16.99 -10.96
N TYR A 40 2.74 16.94 -10.26
CA TYR A 40 4.02 17.44 -10.74
C TYR A 40 5.11 16.39 -10.58
N THR A 41 6.03 16.33 -11.48
CA THR A 41 7.30 15.60 -11.35
C THR A 41 8.35 16.57 -10.85
N LEU A 42 9.15 16.15 -9.86
CA LEU A 42 10.24 16.93 -9.30
C LEU A 42 11.56 16.53 -9.96
N TYR A 43 12.28 17.52 -10.45
CA TYR A 43 13.69 17.44 -10.81
C TYR A 43 14.47 18.29 -9.82
N ARG A 44 15.61 17.81 -9.33
CA ARG A 44 16.35 18.44 -8.25
C ARG A 44 17.85 18.42 -8.49
N GLY A 45 18.52 19.57 -8.26
CA GLY A 45 19.97 19.69 -8.18
C GLY A 45 20.39 20.03 -6.74
N ASN A 46 21.36 19.30 -6.18
CA ASN A 46 21.90 19.53 -4.85
C ASN A 46 23.41 19.79 -4.94
N HIS A 47 23.96 20.50 -3.96
CA HIS A 47 25.40 20.69 -3.83
C HIS A 47 26.08 19.37 -3.43
N SER A 48 27.14 18.96 -4.13
CA SER A 48 27.86 17.70 -3.93
C SER A 48 28.76 17.69 -2.69
N ASP A 49 29.21 18.85 -2.21
CA ASP A 49 30.06 18.93 -1.04
C ASP A 49 29.29 18.71 0.25
N GLY A 50 29.70 17.73 1.06
CA GLY A 50 29.07 17.29 2.33
C GLY A 50 28.86 18.38 3.41
N GLY A 51 29.12 19.65 3.09
CA GLY A 51 28.85 20.84 3.87
C GLY A 51 27.46 21.44 3.58
N GLY A 52 26.41 20.62 3.63
CA GLY A 52 25.02 21.06 3.41
C GLY A 52 24.52 22.02 4.47
N GLY A 53 24.91 23.30 4.35
CA GLY A 53 24.23 24.38 5.06
C GLY A 53 22.79 24.53 4.55
N PRO A 54 21.85 25.00 5.37
CA PRO A 54 20.47 25.27 4.95
C PRO A 54 20.46 26.36 3.88
N GLY A 55 19.87 26.09 2.71
CA GLY A 55 19.63 27.09 1.64
C GLY A 55 20.30 26.81 0.30
N LYS A 56 21.04 25.74 0.09
CA LYS A 56 21.73 25.45 -1.18
C LYS A 56 20.98 24.38 -1.99
N GLY A 57 20.68 24.64 -3.26
CA GLY A 57 20.02 23.72 -4.21
C GLY A 57 18.86 24.32 -4.97
N VAL A 58 18.39 23.60 -5.99
CA VAL A 58 17.25 23.96 -6.83
C VAL A 58 16.24 22.84 -6.93
N ALA A 59 14.97 23.20 -7.17
CA ALA A 59 13.91 22.28 -7.49
C ALA A 59 13.08 22.79 -8.67
N LEU A 60 12.88 21.95 -9.67
CA LEU A 60 12.04 22.21 -10.82
C LEU A 60 10.84 21.24 -10.78
N TYR A 61 9.63 21.78 -10.60
CA TYR A 61 8.38 21.02 -10.64
C TYR A 61 7.72 21.20 -12.01
N VAL A 62 7.54 20.11 -12.75
CA VAL A 62 6.87 20.11 -14.05
C VAL A 62 5.54 19.38 -13.93
N SER A 63 4.47 19.97 -14.44
CA SER A 63 3.12 19.40 -14.40
C SER A 63 3.05 18.08 -15.19
N ASN A 64 2.47 17.03 -14.59
CA ASN A 64 2.25 15.76 -15.25
C ASN A 64 1.16 15.82 -16.36
N GLN A 65 0.57 16.99 -16.61
CA GLN A 65 -0.26 17.22 -17.78
C GLN A 65 0.59 17.37 -19.04
N LEU A 66 1.83 17.85 -18.89
CA LEU A 66 2.80 17.97 -19.97
C LEU A 66 3.45 16.59 -20.24
N ASN A 67 3.83 16.35 -21.48
CA ASN A 67 4.65 15.19 -21.84
C ASN A 67 6.13 15.58 -21.67
N HIS A 68 6.78 15.09 -20.62
CA HIS A 68 8.14 15.51 -20.26
C HIS A 68 8.97 14.36 -19.67
N CYS A 69 10.30 14.49 -19.75
CA CYS A 69 11.28 13.55 -19.17
C CYS A 69 12.49 14.32 -18.63
N ALA A 70 13.38 13.62 -17.91
CA ALA A 70 14.70 14.18 -17.58
C ALA A 70 15.49 14.43 -18.87
N SER A 71 16.30 15.49 -18.90
CA SER A 71 17.14 15.79 -20.07
C SER A 71 18.42 14.95 -20.03
N PRO A 72 18.65 14.05 -21.00
CA PRO A 72 19.89 13.27 -21.07
C PRO A 72 21.11 14.12 -21.44
N ALA A 73 20.90 15.25 -22.12
CA ALA A 73 21.97 16.15 -22.58
C ALA A 73 22.61 16.96 -21.46
N MET A 74 21.92 17.09 -20.30
CA MET A 74 22.39 17.90 -19.18
C MET A 74 23.05 17.02 -18.14
N ASP A 75 24.36 16.89 -18.21
CA ASP A 75 25.16 16.15 -17.24
C ASP A 75 25.18 16.85 -15.89
N LYS A 76 24.79 16.15 -14.83
CA LYS A 76 24.82 16.64 -13.45
C LYS A 76 26.23 17.01 -12.97
N SER A 77 27.26 16.42 -13.56
CA SER A 77 28.67 16.70 -13.22
C SER A 77 29.12 18.10 -13.66
N ALA A 78 28.41 18.75 -14.58
CA ALA A 78 28.79 20.07 -15.08
C ALA A 78 28.55 21.17 -14.05
N PHE A 79 27.36 21.21 -13.40
CA PHE A 79 27.03 22.19 -12.36
C PHE A 79 25.93 21.64 -11.45
N ASP A 80 26.25 21.36 -10.19
CA ASP A 80 25.41 20.60 -9.28
C ASP A 80 24.11 21.31 -8.88
N CYS A 81 24.12 22.63 -8.78
CA CYS A 81 22.94 23.41 -8.39
C CYS A 81 22.07 23.78 -9.60
N SER A 82 21.77 22.79 -10.46
CA SER A 82 20.84 22.93 -11.57
C SER A 82 19.87 21.75 -11.67
N ALA A 83 18.67 21.96 -12.23
CA ALA A 83 17.66 20.95 -12.45
C ALA A 83 17.02 21.15 -13.82
N TRP A 84 16.89 20.07 -14.61
CA TRP A 84 16.54 20.14 -16.01
C TRP A 84 15.42 19.17 -16.39
N SER A 85 14.56 19.61 -17.32
CA SER A 85 13.51 18.79 -17.92
C SER A 85 13.37 19.10 -19.40
N LEU A 86 13.20 18.06 -20.22
CA LEU A 86 12.85 18.16 -21.64
C LEU A 86 11.33 17.96 -21.79
N ILE A 87 10.65 18.95 -22.37
CA ILE A 87 9.19 18.94 -22.57
C ILE A 87 8.92 18.78 -24.07
N LYS A 88 8.09 17.78 -24.45
CA LYS A 88 7.67 17.54 -25.81
C LYS A 88 6.51 18.47 -26.21
N LEU A 89 6.63 19.13 -27.35
CA LEU A 89 5.65 20.02 -27.95
C LEU A 89 5.04 19.39 -29.20
N ALA A 90 4.01 20.01 -29.76
CA ALA A 90 3.41 19.59 -31.03
C ALA A 90 4.41 19.71 -32.20
N GLY A 91 4.23 18.91 -33.23
CA GLY A 91 5.12 18.92 -34.40
C GLY A 91 6.52 18.34 -34.15
N ASN A 92 6.66 17.47 -33.13
CA ASN A 92 7.92 16.85 -32.71
C ASN A 92 8.99 17.83 -32.17
N LYS A 93 8.56 19.05 -31.81
CA LYS A 93 9.40 20.07 -31.19
C LYS A 93 9.63 19.78 -29.72
N THR A 94 10.69 20.40 -29.16
CA THR A 94 11.08 20.22 -27.75
C THR A 94 11.44 21.54 -27.10
N LEU A 95 11.06 21.68 -25.81
CA LEU A 95 11.47 22.78 -24.93
C LEU A 95 12.40 22.21 -23.85
N LEU A 96 13.64 22.69 -23.83
CA LEU A 96 14.58 22.44 -22.71
C LEU A 96 14.34 23.49 -21.62
N CYS A 97 13.95 23.01 -20.42
CA CYS A 97 13.67 23.88 -19.29
C CYS A 97 14.65 23.61 -18.14
N GLY A 98 15.35 24.64 -17.67
CA GLY A 98 16.34 24.57 -16.60
C GLY A 98 16.08 25.54 -15.46
N ALA A 99 16.32 25.11 -14.22
CA ALA A 99 16.40 25.94 -13.02
C ALA A 99 17.84 25.95 -12.50
N VAL A 100 18.38 27.12 -12.21
CA VAL A 100 19.79 27.31 -11.81
C VAL A 100 19.86 28.12 -10.52
N TYR A 101 20.78 27.77 -9.62
CA TYR A 101 21.11 28.55 -8.42
C TYR A 101 22.61 28.70 -8.28
N ARG A 102 23.11 29.91 -8.32
CA ARG A 102 24.50 30.28 -8.02
C ARG A 102 24.59 30.87 -6.63
N SER A 103 25.42 30.29 -5.77
CA SER A 103 25.67 30.88 -4.44
C SER A 103 26.41 32.25 -4.57
N PRO A 104 26.09 33.23 -3.73
CA PRO A 104 26.85 34.50 -3.73
C PRO A 104 28.36 34.27 -3.50
N ASN A 105 28.74 33.26 -2.72
CA ASN A 105 30.12 32.89 -2.42
C ASN A 105 30.63 31.76 -3.32
N SER A 106 30.21 31.68 -4.58
CA SER A 106 30.65 30.66 -5.53
C SER A 106 32.14 30.87 -5.88
N ASN A 107 32.94 29.81 -5.81
CA ASN A 107 34.38 29.86 -6.19
C ASN A 107 34.54 29.82 -7.72
N ASP A 108 35.75 30.08 -8.19
CA ASP A 108 36.07 30.19 -9.62
C ASP A 108 35.82 28.86 -10.36
N GLU A 109 36.12 27.72 -9.76
CA GLU A 109 35.84 26.42 -10.37
C GLU A 109 34.35 26.22 -10.64
N ASN A 110 33.51 26.51 -9.65
CA ASN A 110 32.06 26.40 -9.79
C ASN A 110 31.50 27.44 -10.76
N ASN A 111 32.09 28.66 -10.80
CA ASN A 111 31.78 29.68 -11.76
C ASN A 111 32.09 29.22 -13.20
N GLN A 112 33.20 28.57 -13.43
CA GLN A 112 33.53 27.98 -14.75
C GLN A 112 32.58 26.84 -15.13
N LYS A 113 32.16 26.03 -14.18
CA LYS A 113 31.15 24.99 -14.42
C LYS A 113 29.81 25.61 -14.83
N LEU A 114 29.41 26.75 -14.26
CA LEU A 114 28.20 27.48 -14.67
C LEU A 114 28.28 27.94 -16.12
N LEU A 115 29.41 28.53 -16.57
CA LEU A 115 29.57 28.95 -17.96
C LEU A 115 29.46 27.78 -18.92
N ARG A 116 30.11 26.65 -18.62
CA ARG A 116 30.01 25.42 -19.41
C ARG A 116 28.56 24.90 -19.46
N LEU A 117 27.83 24.94 -18.33
CA LEU A 117 26.42 24.55 -18.30
C LEU A 117 25.57 25.36 -19.27
N LEU A 118 25.75 26.70 -19.31
CA LEU A 118 25.02 27.55 -20.24
C LEU A 118 25.40 27.27 -21.71
N GLN A 119 26.67 27.03 -22.00
CA GLN A 119 27.15 26.64 -23.34
C GLN A 119 26.54 25.31 -23.79
N VAL A 120 26.48 24.29 -22.89
CA VAL A 120 25.86 22.98 -23.19
C VAL A 120 24.36 23.14 -23.40
N ALA A 121 23.70 23.98 -22.59
CA ALA A 121 22.26 24.22 -22.74
C ALA A 121 21.93 24.94 -24.08
N ALA A 122 22.75 25.92 -24.47
CA ALA A 122 22.60 26.63 -25.74
C ALA A 122 22.91 25.73 -26.96
N ALA A 123 23.87 24.79 -26.83
CA ALA A 123 24.20 23.80 -27.87
C ALA A 123 23.26 22.58 -27.92
N ALA A 124 22.31 22.46 -26.99
CA ALA A 124 21.36 21.37 -26.98
C ALA A 124 20.47 21.44 -28.22
N ASN A 125 20.24 20.27 -28.86
CA ASN A 125 19.41 20.18 -30.07
C ASN A 125 17.91 20.26 -29.71
N CYS A 126 17.48 21.44 -29.18
CA CYS A 126 16.11 21.75 -28.78
C CYS A 126 15.68 23.04 -29.48
N GLU A 127 14.41 23.10 -29.89
CA GLU A 127 13.87 24.28 -30.57
C GLU A 127 13.72 25.47 -29.61
N ASP A 128 13.20 25.18 -28.42
CA ASP A 128 12.91 26.19 -27.42
C ASP A 128 13.79 25.96 -26.16
N LEU A 129 14.31 27.03 -25.58
CA LEU A 129 15.13 27.04 -24.37
C LEU A 129 14.55 28.01 -23.34
N LEU A 130 14.41 27.52 -22.10
CA LEU A 130 14.07 28.35 -20.94
C LEU A 130 15.04 28.06 -19.80
N ILE A 131 15.79 29.08 -19.35
CA ILE A 131 16.63 28.96 -18.15
C ILE A 131 16.16 30.05 -17.17
N CYS A 132 15.85 29.67 -15.93
CA CYS A 132 15.47 30.61 -14.89
C CYS A 132 16.12 30.26 -13.55
N GLY A 133 16.32 31.25 -12.71
CA GLY A 133 16.88 31.04 -11.38
C GLY A 133 17.61 32.26 -10.80
N ASP A 134 18.22 32.05 -9.65
CA ASP A 134 18.97 33.05 -8.92
C ASP A 134 20.47 32.91 -9.24
N PHE A 135 20.98 33.91 -9.93
CA PHE A 135 22.37 33.94 -10.39
C PHE A 135 23.29 34.74 -9.47
N ASN A 136 22.73 35.55 -8.55
CA ASN A 136 23.47 36.30 -7.54
C ASN A 136 24.57 37.25 -8.11
N PHE A 137 24.20 38.04 -9.12
CA PHE A 137 25.06 39.07 -9.67
C PHE A 137 24.46 40.48 -9.43
N PRO A 138 24.61 41.07 -8.26
CA PRO A 138 24.03 42.40 -7.94
C PRO A 138 24.68 43.57 -8.71
N SER A 139 25.86 43.37 -9.27
CA SER A 139 26.65 44.38 -10.00
C SER A 139 26.33 44.47 -11.48
N ILE A 140 25.44 43.63 -12.02
CA ILE A 140 25.08 43.65 -13.44
C ILE A 140 23.81 44.49 -13.66
N ASP A 141 23.90 45.47 -14.53
CA ASP A 141 22.75 46.19 -15.07
C ASP A 141 22.25 45.49 -16.34
N TRP A 142 21.13 44.77 -16.20
CA TRP A 142 20.50 44.00 -17.28
C TRP A 142 19.74 44.86 -18.30
N SER A 143 19.58 46.16 -18.07
CA SER A 143 19.00 47.07 -19.06
C SER A 143 19.94 47.35 -20.21
N VAL A 144 21.25 47.37 -19.93
CA VAL A 144 22.33 47.67 -20.87
C VAL A 144 23.35 46.52 -21.01
N TYR A 145 23.15 45.40 -20.34
CA TYR A 145 24.06 44.25 -20.34
C TYR A 145 25.49 44.60 -19.91
N GLN A 146 25.62 45.43 -18.86
CA GLN A 146 26.92 45.86 -18.35
C GLN A 146 27.11 45.51 -16.88
N SER A 147 28.34 45.12 -16.54
CA SER A 147 28.75 44.92 -15.15
C SER A 147 29.44 46.19 -14.64
N HIS A 148 29.14 46.57 -13.41
CA HIS A 148 29.84 47.67 -12.71
C HIS A 148 31.18 47.23 -12.08
N ASP A 149 31.50 45.94 -12.15
CA ASP A 149 32.78 45.40 -11.64
C ASP A 149 33.89 45.53 -12.69
N SER A 150 35.14 45.28 -12.29
CA SER A 150 36.29 45.27 -13.19
C SER A 150 36.11 44.28 -14.36
N GLU A 151 36.78 44.52 -15.49
CA GLU A 151 36.71 43.61 -16.65
C GLU A 151 37.15 42.17 -16.37
N SER A 152 38.04 41.98 -15.39
CA SER A 152 38.50 40.68 -14.93
C SER A 152 37.57 40.00 -13.93
N ALA A 153 36.58 40.72 -13.41
CA ALA A 153 35.60 40.15 -12.48
C ALA A 153 34.70 39.14 -13.19
N PHE A 154 34.30 38.10 -12.45
CA PHE A 154 33.49 37.04 -13.03
C PHE A 154 32.10 37.52 -13.54
N SER A 155 31.53 38.58 -12.94
CA SER A 155 30.31 39.23 -13.41
C SER A 155 30.47 39.80 -14.83
N SER A 156 31.62 40.39 -15.14
CA SER A 156 31.95 40.91 -16.48
C SER A 156 32.16 39.78 -17.49
N VAL A 157 32.83 38.69 -17.07
CA VAL A 157 33.00 37.50 -17.90
C VAL A 157 31.65 36.81 -18.16
N PHE A 158 30.78 36.76 -17.16
CA PHE A 158 29.44 36.18 -17.29
C PHE A 158 28.59 36.94 -18.31
N VAL A 159 28.60 38.28 -18.26
CA VAL A 159 27.88 39.11 -19.25
C VAL A 159 28.38 38.84 -20.66
N LYS A 160 29.71 38.83 -20.89
CA LYS A 160 30.30 38.53 -22.21
C LYS A 160 29.84 37.15 -22.76
N VAL A 161 29.81 36.10 -21.90
CA VAL A 161 29.37 34.77 -22.32
C VAL A 161 27.87 34.78 -22.60
N VAL A 162 27.04 35.48 -21.83
CA VAL A 162 25.62 35.63 -22.12
C VAL A 162 25.41 36.35 -23.44
N GLU A 163 26.14 37.39 -23.74
CA GLU A 163 26.07 38.09 -25.04
C GLU A 163 26.49 37.19 -26.20
N GLU A 164 27.57 36.40 -26.03
CA GLU A 164 28.03 35.43 -27.05
C GLU A 164 27.01 34.36 -27.36
N LEU A 165 26.31 33.83 -26.35
CA LEU A 165 25.27 32.82 -26.49
C LEU A 165 23.93 33.39 -26.99
N ALA A 166 23.80 34.72 -26.99
CA ALA A 166 22.63 35.50 -27.42
C ALA A 166 21.26 35.05 -26.83
N PRO A 167 21.13 34.63 -25.56
CA PRO A 167 19.83 34.46 -24.97
C PRO A 167 19.21 35.80 -24.58
N PHE A 168 17.88 35.89 -24.65
CA PHE A 168 17.13 37.07 -24.22
C PHE A 168 16.87 36.99 -22.70
N GLN A 169 17.31 38.01 -21.97
CA GLN A 169 17.05 38.17 -20.54
C GLN A 169 15.79 39.03 -20.34
N HIS A 170 14.77 38.44 -19.68
CA HIS A 170 13.43 39.05 -19.55
C HIS A 170 13.19 39.78 -18.24
N ALA A 171 13.87 39.38 -17.14
CA ALA A 171 13.70 40.01 -15.82
C ALA A 171 14.52 41.30 -15.73
N ARG A 172 13.85 42.43 -15.73
CA ARG A 172 14.49 43.76 -15.70
C ARG A 172 14.32 44.49 -14.36
N ASN A 173 13.33 44.13 -13.56
CA ASN A 173 13.03 44.77 -12.30
C ASN A 173 13.77 44.10 -11.15
N PRO A 174 14.04 44.81 -10.02
CA PRO A 174 14.60 44.20 -8.83
C PRO A 174 13.78 43.02 -8.31
N THR A 175 14.45 41.91 -8.03
CA THR A 175 13.82 40.67 -7.55
C THR A 175 14.06 40.41 -6.07
N GLN A 176 15.11 41.04 -5.49
CA GLN A 176 15.40 41.01 -4.06
C GLN A 176 15.20 42.38 -3.43
N PHE A 177 14.64 42.44 -2.23
CA PHE A 177 14.38 43.64 -1.46
C PHE A 177 14.97 43.50 -0.06
N ARG A 178 16.18 44.08 0.14
CA ARG A 178 16.87 44.17 1.43
C ARG A 178 17.05 45.63 1.84
N GLY A 179 16.15 46.13 2.67
CA GLY A 179 16.21 47.52 3.13
C GLY A 179 16.13 48.52 1.97
N THR A 180 17.17 49.35 1.75
CA THR A 180 17.28 50.29 0.65
C THR A 180 17.96 49.75 -0.61
N GLN A 181 18.55 48.54 -0.54
CA GLN A 181 19.20 47.89 -1.70
C GLN A 181 18.24 46.98 -2.42
N ASN A 182 18.00 47.27 -3.69
CA ASN A 182 17.17 46.46 -4.57
C ASN A 182 18.02 45.94 -5.73
N SER A 183 18.07 44.63 -5.95
CA SER A 183 18.90 43.99 -6.97
C SER A 183 18.08 43.02 -7.81
N CYS A 184 18.40 42.92 -9.11
CA CYS A 184 17.85 41.93 -10.01
C CYS A 184 18.76 40.67 -10.01
N LEU A 185 18.48 39.68 -9.15
CA LEU A 185 19.29 38.49 -8.98
C LEU A 185 18.66 37.26 -9.66
N ASP A 186 17.34 37.24 -9.74
CA ASP A 186 16.59 36.15 -10.36
C ASP A 186 16.38 36.46 -11.85
N LEU A 187 17.05 35.72 -12.72
CA LEU A 187 17.07 35.93 -14.16
C LEU A 187 16.21 34.90 -14.90
N VAL A 188 15.71 35.30 -16.07
CA VAL A 188 14.90 34.44 -16.94
C VAL A 188 15.40 34.60 -18.38
N PHE A 189 16.03 33.56 -18.88
CA PHE A 189 16.60 33.51 -20.22
C PHE A 189 15.78 32.62 -21.16
N THR A 190 15.60 33.06 -22.41
CA THR A 190 15.05 32.23 -23.51
C THR A 190 15.90 32.44 -24.76
N ASN A 191 15.80 31.50 -25.71
CA ASN A 191 16.49 31.65 -26.99
C ASN A 191 15.76 32.57 -27.99
N GLU A 192 14.49 32.94 -27.72
CA GLU A 192 13.74 33.92 -28.55
C GLU A 192 13.03 34.94 -27.65
N GLU A 193 13.05 36.21 -28.07
CA GLU A 193 12.49 37.34 -27.33
C GLU A 193 10.96 37.21 -27.17
N CYS A 194 10.26 36.77 -28.19
CA CYS A 194 8.79 36.66 -28.21
C CYS A 194 8.23 35.49 -27.34
N MET A 195 9.10 34.67 -26.76
CA MET A 195 8.64 33.56 -25.89
C MET A 195 8.00 34.06 -24.58
N ILE A 196 8.41 35.24 -24.08
CA ILE A 196 7.87 35.86 -22.85
C ILE A 196 7.51 37.30 -23.14
N ASN A 197 6.22 37.64 -23.06
CA ASN A 197 5.77 39.03 -23.28
C ASN A 197 5.83 39.88 -22.02
N GLU A 198 5.51 39.33 -20.86
CA GLU A 198 5.44 40.07 -19.59
C GLU A 198 5.73 39.13 -18.40
N ILE A 199 6.48 39.65 -17.42
CA ILE A 199 6.73 39.01 -16.13
C ILE A 199 5.88 39.69 -15.05
N GLU A 200 4.90 38.91 -14.50
CA GLU A 200 4.05 39.35 -13.36
C GLU A 200 4.81 39.12 -12.05
N GLU A 201 4.94 40.17 -11.21
CA GLU A 201 5.56 40.05 -9.89
C GLU A 201 4.53 39.62 -8.83
N LEU A 202 4.74 38.47 -8.20
CA LEU A 202 3.91 37.95 -7.12
C LEU A 202 4.56 38.24 -5.75
N PRO A 203 3.78 38.19 -4.65
CA PRO A 203 4.31 38.32 -3.29
C PRO A 203 5.39 37.30 -2.98
N PRO A 204 6.37 37.60 -2.13
CA PRO A 204 7.40 36.70 -1.67
C PRO A 204 6.81 35.41 -1.07
N LEU A 205 7.49 34.27 -1.28
CA LEU A 205 7.10 32.99 -0.70
C LEU A 205 7.45 32.96 0.80
N GLY A 206 6.45 33.11 1.63
CA GLY A 206 6.59 33.11 3.08
C GLY A 206 7.39 34.31 3.59
N LYS A 207 8.55 34.09 4.21
CA LYS A 207 9.44 35.14 4.74
C LYS A 207 10.63 35.44 3.82
N SER A 208 10.57 35.04 2.54
CA SER A 208 11.62 35.32 1.58
C SER A 208 11.75 36.85 1.37
N ASP A 209 12.94 37.32 1.11
CA ASP A 209 13.26 38.68 0.64
C ASP A 209 13.24 38.76 -0.90
N HIS A 210 13.12 37.62 -1.61
CA HIS A 210 12.90 37.53 -3.04
C HIS A 210 11.41 37.46 -3.39
N ILE A 211 11.00 38.15 -4.43
CA ILE A 211 9.66 38.07 -5.02
C ILE A 211 9.49 36.76 -5.82
N CYS A 212 8.25 36.38 -6.05
CA CYS A 212 7.97 35.32 -7.03
C CYS A 212 7.67 35.98 -8.39
N GLN A 213 8.29 35.45 -9.43
CA GLN A 213 8.07 35.90 -10.81
C GLN A 213 7.13 34.88 -11.49
N LYS A 214 6.17 35.37 -12.30
CA LYS A 214 5.23 34.56 -13.07
C LYS A 214 5.12 35.11 -14.47
N TRP A 215 5.14 34.23 -15.45
CA TRP A 215 4.98 34.57 -16.87
C TRP A 215 4.21 33.50 -17.63
N ARG A 216 3.79 33.85 -18.85
CA ARG A 216 3.28 32.90 -19.83
C ARG A 216 4.36 32.71 -20.88
N LEU A 217 4.62 31.42 -21.16
CA LEU A 217 5.56 31.03 -22.21
C LEU A 217 4.78 30.78 -23.51
N THR A 218 5.15 31.44 -24.58
CA THR A 218 4.61 31.27 -25.93
C THR A 218 5.50 30.30 -26.69
N VAL A 219 5.04 29.06 -26.78
CA VAL A 219 5.72 27.95 -27.49
C VAL A 219 4.72 27.25 -28.41
N SER A 220 5.20 26.35 -29.26
CA SER A 220 4.32 25.44 -29.99
C SER A 220 3.38 24.67 -29.04
N GLU A 221 2.19 24.29 -29.50
CA GLU A 221 1.17 23.66 -28.66
C GLU A 221 1.72 22.47 -27.87
N ALA A 222 1.52 22.50 -26.54
CA ALA A 222 1.97 21.43 -25.66
C ALA A 222 1.00 20.24 -25.69
N LEU A 223 1.54 19.01 -25.72
CA LEU A 223 0.73 17.80 -25.69
C LEU A 223 0.26 17.53 -24.25
N PHE A 224 -1.05 17.65 -24.00
CA PHE A 224 -1.67 17.38 -22.71
C PHE A 224 -2.24 15.96 -22.62
N ARG A 225 -2.00 15.26 -21.50
CA ARG A 225 -2.64 13.98 -21.21
C ARG A 225 -4.07 14.20 -20.67
N ASN A 226 -5.05 13.61 -21.35
CA ASN A 226 -6.46 13.72 -20.95
C ASN A 226 -6.78 12.69 -19.87
N THR A 227 -7.08 13.10 -18.60
CA THR A 227 -7.11 12.20 -17.44
C THR A 227 -8.43 12.14 -16.67
N SER A 228 -9.52 12.75 -17.11
CA SER A 228 -10.74 12.81 -16.30
C SER A 228 -11.89 11.91 -16.78
N ILE A 229 -12.13 10.80 -16.08
CA ILE A 229 -13.33 9.96 -16.24
C ILE A 229 -14.44 10.46 -15.29
N ALA A 230 -15.66 10.62 -15.81
CA ALA A 230 -16.83 10.94 -14.99
C ALA A 230 -17.19 9.74 -14.08
N ARG A 231 -17.55 10.00 -12.82
CA ARG A 231 -17.94 8.97 -11.83
C ARG A 231 -19.31 9.27 -11.26
N PHE A 232 -20.07 8.22 -10.95
CA PHE A 232 -21.33 8.33 -10.25
C PHE A 232 -21.18 8.86 -8.82
N ASN A 233 -22.08 9.75 -8.40
CA ASN A 233 -22.10 10.32 -7.06
C ASN A 233 -23.24 9.74 -6.22
N PHE A 234 -23.01 8.59 -5.61
CA PHE A 234 -23.98 7.88 -4.78
C PHE A 234 -24.49 8.68 -3.56
N LYS A 235 -23.74 9.70 -3.09
CA LYS A 235 -24.21 10.61 -2.03
C LYS A 235 -25.34 11.54 -2.45
N ARG A 236 -25.54 11.72 -3.76
CA ARG A 236 -26.60 12.55 -4.34
C ARG A 236 -27.63 11.72 -5.11
N ALA A 237 -27.61 10.41 -4.93
CA ALA A 237 -28.58 9.51 -5.54
C ALA A 237 -29.97 9.76 -4.95
N LYS A 238 -30.96 9.65 -5.81
CA LYS A 238 -32.39 9.72 -5.42
C LYS A 238 -32.86 8.30 -5.05
N TRP A 239 -32.44 7.85 -3.87
CA TRP A 239 -32.62 6.46 -3.44
C TRP A 239 -34.08 5.98 -3.45
N THR A 240 -35.06 6.83 -3.11
CA THR A 240 -36.48 6.49 -3.12
C THR A 240 -36.95 6.11 -4.52
N GLU A 241 -36.52 6.87 -5.54
CA GLU A 241 -36.89 6.64 -6.95
C GLU A 241 -36.13 5.41 -7.49
N VAL A 242 -34.84 5.23 -7.12
CA VAL A 242 -34.06 4.05 -7.47
C VAL A 242 -34.74 2.76 -6.98
N LYS A 243 -35.13 2.71 -5.72
CA LYS A 243 -35.81 1.57 -5.10
C LYS A 243 -37.16 1.26 -5.74
N LYS A 244 -37.96 2.30 -5.97
CA LYS A 244 -39.25 2.15 -6.61
C LYS A 244 -39.13 1.56 -8.01
N GLU A 245 -38.24 2.09 -8.85
CA GLU A 245 -38.04 1.61 -10.22
C GLU A 245 -37.51 0.19 -10.27
N ILE A 246 -36.62 -0.21 -9.33
CA ILE A 246 -36.14 -1.60 -9.23
C ILE A 246 -37.29 -2.57 -8.93
N LEU A 247 -38.23 -2.21 -8.04
CA LEU A 247 -39.37 -3.05 -7.69
C LEU A 247 -40.41 -3.17 -8.84
N GLU A 248 -40.49 -2.17 -9.72
CA GLU A 248 -41.38 -2.20 -10.89
C GLU A 248 -40.88 -3.11 -12.00
N HIS A 249 -39.53 -3.47 -12.00
CA HIS A 249 -38.96 -4.36 -12.99
C HIS A 249 -39.11 -5.83 -12.56
N GLN A 250 -39.90 -6.59 -13.34
CA GLN A 250 -39.99 -8.04 -13.18
C GLN A 250 -38.97 -8.74 -14.08
N ILE A 251 -38.23 -9.68 -13.52
CA ILE A 251 -37.31 -10.55 -14.26
C ILE A 251 -38.04 -11.80 -14.66
N GLU A 252 -38.11 -12.09 -15.96
CA GLU A 252 -38.73 -13.29 -16.50
C GLU A 252 -37.92 -14.54 -16.14
N THR A 253 -38.55 -15.51 -15.52
CA THR A 253 -37.89 -16.73 -14.99
C THR A 253 -37.67 -17.83 -16.01
N HIS A 254 -38.26 -17.71 -17.19
CA HIS A 254 -38.20 -18.72 -18.24
C HIS A 254 -36.94 -18.64 -19.11
N GLU A 255 -36.13 -17.62 -18.99
CA GLU A 255 -34.92 -17.43 -19.75
C GLU A 255 -33.75 -18.20 -19.14
N ASN A 256 -32.66 -18.41 -19.90
CA ASN A 256 -31.43 -18.99 -19.32
C ASN A 256 -30.80 -18.04 -18.28
N THR A 257 -29.98 -18.57 -17.40
CA THR A 257 -29.38 -17.83 -16.27
C THR A 257 -28.52 -16.66 -16.74
N SER A 258 -27.79 -16.80 -17.85
CA SER A 258 -26.93 -15.73 -18.39
C SER A 258 -27.75 -14.54 -18.88
N LEU A 259 -28.85 -14.81 -19.58
CA LEU A 259 -29.74 -13.74 -20.09
C LEU A 259 -30.49 -13.03 -18.96
N MET A 260 -30.94 -13.78 -17.92
CA MET A 260 -31.53 -13.19 -16.72
C MET A 260 -30.56 -12.23 -16.04
N TYR A 261 -29.28 -12.64 -15.92
CA TYR A 261 -28.26 -11.78 -15.33
C TYR A 261 -27.94 -10.56 -16.18
N ASP A 262 -27.85 -10.71 -17.50
CA ASP A 262 -27.61 -9.60 -18.42
C ASP A 262 -28.74 -8.56 -18.36
N LYS A 263 -30.00 -9.01 -18.30
CA LYS A 263 -31.17 -8.12 -18.10
C LYS A 263 -31.12 -7.42 -16.74
N PHE A 264 -30.75 -8.13 -15.67
CA PHE A 264 -30.56 -7.55 -14.34
C PHE A 264 -29.49 -6.45 -14.33
N VAL A 265 -28.34 -6.69 -14.96
CA VAL A 265 -27.25 -5.69 -15.06
C VAL A 265 -27.70 -4.50 -15.91
N ALA A 266 -28.39 -4.73 -17.03
CA ALA A 266 -28.91 -3.69 -17.90
C ALA A 266 -29.92 -2.79 -17.14
N MET A 267 -30.86 -3.38 -16.41
CA MET A 267 -31.81 -2.68 -15.54
C MET A 267 -31.10 -1.80 -14.52
N LEU A 268 -30.13 -2.37 -13.76
CA LEU A 268 -29.36 -1.59 -12.80
C LEU A 268 -28.57 -0.45 -13.46
N ALA A 269 -28.06 -0.65 -14.67
CA ALA A 269 -27.35 0.38 -15.43
C ALA A 269 -28.28 1.53 -15.85
N GLU A 270 -29.51 1.23 -16.29
CA GLU A 270 -30.53 2.24 -16.63
C GLU A 270 -30.93 3.06 -15.41
N VAL A 271 -31.35 2.40 -14.33
CA VAL A 271 -31.74 3.02 -13.06
C VAL A 271 -30.61 3.91 -12.53
N LYS A 272 -29.36 3.40 -12.55
CA LYS A 272 -28.17 4.14 -12.16
C LYS A 272 -27.96 5.40 -12.99
N ASN A 273 -28.07 5.31 -14.32
CA ASN A 273 -27.88 6.45 -15.23
C ASN A 273 -28.98 7.51 -15.06
N ARG A 274 -30.23 7.09 -14.75
CA ARG A 274 -31.39 7.98 -14.60
C ARG A 274 -31.40 8.74 -13.26
N HIS A 275 -31.08 8.05 -12.15
CA HIS A 275 -31.27 8.60 -10.80
C HIS A 275 -29.98 8.95 -10.05
N ILE A 276 -28.81 8.55 -10.54
CA ILE A 276 -27.52 8.83 -9.90
C ILE A 276 -26.69 9.80 -10.75
N PRO A 277 -26.51 11.06 -10.29
CA PRO A 277 -25.81 12.04 -11.10
C PRO A 277 -24.33 11.70 -11.28
N LYS A 278 -23.84 11.84 -12.52
CA LYS A 278 -22.40 11.73 -12.82
C LYS A 278 -21.70 13.03 -12.45
N CYS A 279 -20.61 12.91 -11.69
CA CYS A 279 -19.71 14.02 -11.39
C CYS A 279 -18.39 13.81 -12.14
N ARG A 280 -18.00 14.77 -12.95
CA ARG A 280 -16.59 14.85 -13.36
C ARG A 280 -15.80 15.21 -12.11
N PRO A 281 -14.75 14.45 -11.77
CA PRO A 281 -13.84 14.88 -10.72
C PRO A 281 -13.38 16.29 -11.09
N ARG A 282 -13.76 17.30 -10.29
CA ARG A 282 -13.22 18.64 -10.50
C ARG A 282 -11.70 18.49 -10.53
N SER A 283 -11.03 19.14 -11.46
CA SER A 283 -9.55 19.19 -11.57
C SER A 283 -8.87 19.69 -10.28
N ASN A 284 -9.66 20.06 -9.28
CA ASN A 284 -9.27 20.40 -7.91
C ASN A 284 -8.76 19.21 -7.07
N LYS A 285 -8.31 18.09 -7.69
CA LYS A 285 -7.57 17.02 -6.98
C LYS A 285 -6.33 17.57 -6.26
N HIS A 286 -5.82 18.72 -6.69
CA HIS A 286 -4.62 19.35 -6.17
C HIS A 286 -4.86 20.31 -5.00
N CYS A 287 -6.10 20.79 -4.79
CA CYS A 287 -6.39 21.71 -3.69
C CYS A 287 -6.44 20.95 -2.36
N LEU A 288 -5.58 21.37 -1.44
CA LEU A 288 -5.54 20.83 -0.08
C LEU A 288 -6.92 21.01 0.58
N PRO A 289 -7.47 19.98 1.23
CA PRO A 289 -8.85 20.03 1.75
C PRO A 289 -9.11 21.23 2.66
N TRP A 290 -8.15 21.61 3.49
CA TRP A 290 -8.28 22.76 4.41
C TRP A 290 -8.22 24.11 3.69
N MET A 291 -7.63 24.20 2.49
CA MET A 291 -7.57 25.40 1.66
C MET A 291 -8.90 25.73 0.96
N ARG A 292 -9.88 24.82 0.98
CA ARG A 292 -11.21 25.05 0.40
C ARG A 292 -12.09 26.00 1.22
N ASN A 293 -11.63 26.37 2.41
CA ASN A 293 -12.37 27.27 3.31
C ASN A 293 -12.53 28.68 2.66
N PRO A 294 -13.77 29.18 2.49
CA PRO A 294 -14.03 30.49 1.91
C PRO A 294 -13.32 31.64 2.65
N LYS A 295 -13.20 31.56 3.97
CA LYS A 295 -12.50 32.55 4.80
C LYS A 295 -11.02 32.63 4.47
N ILE A 296 -10.35 31.48 4.19
CA ILE A 296 -8.96 31.45 3.78
C ILE A 296 -8.78 32.08 2.40
N LYS A 297 -9.73 31.83 1.48
CA LYS A 297 -9.71 32.46 0.14
C LYS A 297 -9.83 33.99 0.24
N ALA A 298 -10.78 34.48 1.06
CA ALA A 298 -10.96 35.91 1.29
C ALA A 298 -9.72 36.55 1.89
N GLN A 299 -9.11 35.92 2.91
CA GLN A 299 -7.87 36.39 3.55
C GLN A 299 -6.70 36.45 2.59
N ARG A 300 -6.58 35.50 1.68
CA ARG A 300 -5.58 35.50 0.63
C ARG A 300 -5.77 36.68 -0.34
N THR A 301 -7.00 36.96 -0.71
CA THR A 301 -7.30 38.14 -1.53
C THR A 301 -6.94 39.45 -0.80
N ALA A 302 -7.16 39.52 0.52
CA ALA A 302 -6.75 40.68 1.34
C ALA A 302 -5.24 40.85 1.37
N GLN A 303 -4.47 39.79 1.59
CA GLN A 303 -3.01 39.79 1.52
C GLN A 303 -2.53 40.27 0.15
N TRP A 304 -3.14 39.83 -0.93
CA TRP A 304 -2.76 40.19 -2.29
C TRP A 304 -3.03 41.70 -2.58
N ARG A 305 -4.16 42.23 -2.09
CA ARG A 305 -4.47 43.67 -2.19
C ARG A 305 -3.45 44.53 -1.42
N ALA A 306 -3.09 44.09 -0.20
CA ALA A 306 -2.08 44.80 0.60
C ALA A 306 -0.72 44.79 -0.09
N TRP A 307 -0.31 43.68 -0.71
CA TRP A 307 0.91 43.58 -1.50
C TRP A 307 0.92 44.53 -2.70
N ARG A 308 -0.15 44.54 -3.51
CA ARG A 308 -0.28 45.46 -4.66
C ARG A 308 -0.19 46.90 -4.22
N ARG A 309 -0.83 47.27 -3.12
CA ARG A 309 -0.75 48.62 -2.57
C ARG A 309 0.68 49.01 -2.21
N PHE A 310 1.40 48.13 -1.51
CA PHE A 310 2.82 48.37 -1.22
C PHE A 310 3.64 48.56 -2.50
N LYS A 311 3.44 47.77 -3.52
CA LYS A 311 4.14 47.91 -4.82
C LYS A 311 3.84 49.24 -5.52
N GLN A 312 2.65 49.79 -5.34
CA GLN A 312 2.29 51.09 -5.90
C GLN A 312 2.84 52.27 -5.11
N THR A 313 2.91 52.18 -3.78
CA THR A 313 3.25 53.30 -2.89
C THR A 313 4.72 53.29 -2.45
N GLY A 314 5.35 52.07 -2.36
CA GLY A 314 6.69 51.93 -1.79
C GLY A 314 6.80 52.23 -0.29
N LEU A 315 5.67 52.58 0.38
CA LEU A 315 5.69 53.07 1.75
C LEU A 315 5.86 51.95 2.79
N PRO A 316 6.72 52.12 3.81
CA PRO A 316 6.93 51.13 4.87
C PRO A 316 5.63 50.70 5.59
N ARG A 317 4.70 51.60 5.81
CA ARG A 317 3.37 51.35 6.42
C ARG A 317 2.53 50.34 5.61
N ASP A 318 2.62 50.40 4.28
CA ASP A 318 1.87 49.48 3.41
C ASP A 318 2.53 48.09 3.40
N TYR A 319 3.85 48.05 3.55
CA TYR A 319 4.57 46.78 3.76
C TYR A 319 4.21 46.12 5.10
N ASP A 320 4.07 46.94 6.18
CA ASP A 320 3.63 46.39 7.48
C ASP A 320 2.19 45.92 7.46
N SER A 321 1.31 46.58 6.71
CA SER A 321 -0.03 46.09 6.42
C SER A 321 -0.01 44.74 5.69
N TYR A 322 0.83 44.60 4.67
CA TYR A 322 1.02 43.30 3.98
C TYR A 322 1.53 42.22 4.94
N LYS A 323 2.52 42.52 5.81
CA LYS A 323 3.02 41.54 6.81
C LYS A 323 1.91 41.07 7.75
N THR A 324 1.04 41.97 8.19
CA THR A 324 -0.08 41.68 9.07
C THR A 324 -1.07 40.70 8.41
N GLU A 325 -1.49 41.01 7.17
CA GLU A 325 -2.43 40.17 6.42
C GLU A 325 -1.82 38.81 6.07
N ARG A 326 -0.51 38.75 5.76
CA ARG A 326 0.24 37.51 5.53
C ARG A 326 0.30 36.65 6.78
N ASN A 327 0.62 37.21 7.94
CA ASN A 327 0.71 36.47 9.20
C ASN A 327 -0.66 35.89 9.57
N ARG A 328 -1.73 36.69 9.44
CA ARG A 328 -3.10 36.27 9.65
C ARG A 328 -3.50 35.11 8.74
N LEU A 329 -3.13 35.13 7.46
CA LEU A 329 -3.33 34.03 6.52
C LEU A 329 -2.60 32.76 6.98
N CYS A 330 -1.34 32.86 7.38
CA CYS A 330 -0.54 31.73 7.86
C CYS A 330 -1.19 31.05 9.08
N ASP A 331 -1.70 31.82 10.03
CA ASP A 331 -2.35 31.29 11.23
C ASP A 331 -3.70 30.63 10.92
N MET A 332 -4.49 31.22 10.01
CA MET A 332 -5.73 30.62 9.54
C MET A 332 -5.50 29.28 8.81
N VAL A 333 -4.46 29.20 7.97
CA VAL A 333 -4.10 27.96 7.26
C VAL A 333 -3.63 26.89 8.25
N ARG A 334 -2.80 27.28 9.25
CA ARG A 334 -2.31 26.37 10.29
C ARG A 334 -3.47 25.79 11.11
N SER A 335 -4.40 26.63 11.57
CA SER A 335 -5.57 26.20 12.33
C SER A 335 -6.49 25.30 11.54
N ALA A 336 -6.77 25.65 10.26
CA ALA A 336 -7.60 24.82 9.39
C ALA A 336 -6.97 23.44 9.09
N LYS A 337 -5.65 23.38 8.92
CA LYS A 337 -4.89 22.15 8.74
C LYS A 337 -5.00 21.25 9.99
N THR A 338 -4.75 21.80 11.17
CA THR A 338 -4.86 21.09 12.45
C THR A 338 -6.26 20.49 12.65
N LYS A 339 -7.31 21.27 12.38
CA LYS A 339 -8.70 20.81 12.46
C LYS A 339 -8.95 19.64 11.48
N TYR A 340 -8.50 19.77 10.24
CA TYR A 340 -8.64 18.70 9.24
C TYR A 340 -7.89 17.42 9.66
N GLU A 341 -6.65 17.54 10.12
CA GLU A 341 -5.84 16.41 10.59
C GLU A 341 -6.52 15.71 11.78
N GLY A 342 -7.07 16.46 12.73
CA GLY A 342 -7.81 15.91 13.86
C GLY A 342 -9.07 15.13 13.44
N GLN A 343 -9.86 15.66 12.51
CA GLN A 343 -11.03 14.97 11.95
C GLN A 343 -10.65 13.70 11.18
N LEU A 344 -9.55 13.75 10.41
CA LEU A 344 -9.04 12.61 9.68
C LEU A 344 -8.65 11.47 10.61
N ILE A 345 -7.94 11.77 11.70
CA ILE A 345 -7.52 10.78 12.69
C ILE A 345 -8.74 10.20 13.41
N ALA A 346 -9.74 11.03 13.79
CA ALA A 346 -10.95 10.56 14.43
C ALA A 346 -11.70 9.51 13.58
N ASN A 347 -11.77 9.73 12.26
CA ASN A 347 -12.48 8.85 11.33
C ASN A 347 -11.61 7.68 10.80
N MET A 348 -10.35 7.56 11.25
CA MET A 348 -9.42 6.56 10.71
C MET A 348 -9.83 5.13 11.05
N LYS A 349 -10.48 4.90 12.19
CA LYS A 349 -10.96 3.57 12.61
C LYS A 349 -12.03 3.05 11.64
N GLU A 350 -12.94 3.90 11.21
CA GLU A 350 -14.04 3.53 10.31
C GLU A 350 -13.57 3.51 8.85
N ASN A 351 -12.69 4.42 8.46
CA ASN A 351 -12.18 4.52 7.11
C ASN A 351 -10.66 4.70 7.05
N PRO A 352 -9.88 3.62 7.14
CA PRO A 352 -8.42 3.66 7.07
C PRO A 352 -7.87 4.26 5.76
N LYS A 353 -8.66 4.22 4.66
CA LYS A 353 -8.26 4.79 3.36
C LYS A 353 -8.02 6.30 3.44
N LEU A 354 -8.69 7.00 4.36
CA LEU A 354 -8.47 8.44 4.57
C LEU A 354 -7.06 8.74 5.07
N TYR A 355 -6.56 7.95 6.04
CA TYR A 355 -5.19 8.06 6.55
C TYR A 355 -4.16 7.83 5.45
N PHE A 356 -4.26 6.68 4.75
CA PHE A 356 -3.33 6.39 3.66
C PHE A 356 -3.43 7.38 2.51
N GLY A 357 -4.62 7.89 2.22
CA GLY A 357 -4.83 8.95 1.23
C GLY A 357 -4.17 10.26 1.65
N HIS A 358 -4.19 10.61 2.95
CA HIS A 358 -3.50 11.79 3.48
C HIS A 358 -1.98 11.59 3.43
N CYS A 359 -1.47 10.46 3.93
CA CYS A 359 -0.03 10.14 3.88
C CYS A 359 0.48 10.12 2.43
N ARG A 360 -0.25 9.53 1.49
CA ARG A 360 0.09 9.53 0.06
C ARG A 360 0.13 10.94 -0.51
N ARG A 361 -0.83 11.80 -0.20
CA ARG A 361 -0.82 13.22 -0.61
C ARG A 361 0.31 14.02 0.01
N THR A 362 0.74 13.66 1.20
CA THR A 362 1.81 14.34 1.93
C THR A 362 3.20 13.83 1.54
N LEU A 363 3.37 12.53 1.34
CA LEU A 363 4.66 11.88 1.07
C LEU A 363 4.85 11.52 -0.41
N LYS A 364 3.80 11.62 -1.23
CA LYS A 364 3.80 11.30 -2.66
C LYS A 364 4.65 10.10 -3.08
N THR A 365 4.27 8.96 -2.61
CA THR A 365 4.68 7.75 -3.29
C THR A 365 3.81 7.59 -4.55
N LYS A 366 4.41 7.69 -5.74
CA LYS A 366 3.74 7.28 -6.98
C LYS A 366 3.37 5.80 -6.79
N GLN A 367 2.09 5.54 -6.46
CA GLN A 367 1.53 4.21 -6.60
C GLN A 367 0.93 4.12 -8.00
N GLY A 368 1.50 3.31 -8.80
CA GLY A 368 1.07 2.96 -10.12
C GLY A 368 2.06 1.93 -10.64
N VAL A 369 1.58 1.08 -11.51
CA VAL A 369 2.48 0.28 -12.33
C VAL A 369 3.24 1.27 -13.20
N THR A 370 4.55 1.28 -13.07
CA THR A 370 5.45 1.98 -13.98
C THR A 370 5.69 1.09 -15.19
N ASN A 371 6.43 1.58 -16.17
CA ASN A 371 6.88 0.76 -17.30
C ASN A 371 7.60 -0.49 -16.79
N VAL A 372 7.36 -1.62 -17.45
CA VAL A 372 7.96 -2.92 -17.12
C VAL A 372 8.85 -3.37 -18.28
N VAL A 373 9.77 -4.27 -18.01
CA VAL A 373 10.55 -4.95 -19.06
C VAL A 373 9.69 -6.10 -19.58
N ASP A 374 9.44 -6.12 -20.88
CA ASP A 374 8.67 -7.17 -21.53
C ASP A 374 9.48 -8.48 -21.71
N SER A 375 8.89 -9.49 -22.37
CA SER A 375 9.54 -10.77 -22.65
C SER A 375 10.75 -10.67 -23.60
N ASN A 376 10.86 -9.59 -24.37
CA ASN A 376 11.93 -9.31 -25.31
C ASN A 376 13.06 -8.48 -24.71
N GLY A 377 12.97 -8.16 -23.40
CA GLY A 377 13.93 -7.31 -22.70
C GLY A 377 13.74 -5.81 -22.94
N ALA A 378 12.71 -5.37 -23.67
CA ALA A 378 12.42 -3.99 -23.95
C ALA A 378 11.55 -3.35 -22.85
N MET A 379 11.80 -2.07 -22.53
CA MET A 379 10.98 -1.33 -21.57
C MET A 379 9.71 -0.83 -22.26
N THR A 380 8.53 -1.19 -21.70
CA THR A 380 7.24 -0.69 -22.21
C THR A 380 7.17 0.84 -22.08
N THR A 381 6.50 1.50 -23.01
CA THR A 381 6.42 2.97 -23.08
C THR A 381 5.02 3.49 -22.76
N THR A 382 3.97 2.72 -23.04
CA THR A 382 2.57 3.11 -22.83
C THR A 382 1.89 2.27 -21.75
N GLU A 383 0.73 2.75 -21.24
CA GLU A 383 -0.10 1.99 -20.30
C GLU A 383 -0.67 0.73 -20.94
N GLU A 384 -1.01 0.81 -22.25
CA GLU A 384 -1.53 -0.29 -23.07
C GLU A 384 -0.48 -1.40 -23.23
N GLU A 385 0.75 -1.06 -23.61
CA GLU A 385 1.87 -2.00 -23.72
C GLU A 385 2.16 -2.66 -22.37
N THR A 386 2.18 -1.86 -21.29
CA THR A 386 2.41 -2.37 -19.94
C THR A 386 1.32 -3.34 -19.49
N ALA A 387 0.04 -3.03 -19.79
CA ALA A 387 -1.08 -3.92 -19.49
C ALA A 387 -1.01 -5.21 -20.31
N GLY A 388 -0.66 -5.11 -21.60
CA GLY A 388 -0.46 -6.25 -22.50
C GLY A 388 0.65 -7.19 -22.02
N ALA A 389 1.84 -6.64 -21.74
CA ALA A 389 3.00 -7.40 -21.28
C ALA A 389 2.71 -8.14 -19.96
N LEU A 390 2.07 -7.46 -19.00
CA LEU A 390 1.69 -8.09 -17.74
C LEU A 390 0.64 -9.19 -17.92
N ASN A 391 -0.34 -9.02 -18.82
CA ASN A 391 -1.36 -10.04 -19.07
C ASN A 391 -0.75 -11.28 -19.71
N THR A 392 0.12 -11.11 -20.70
CA THR A 392 0.88 -12.19 -21.32
C THR A 392 1.73 -12.94 -20.30
N TYR A 393 2.42 -12.20 -19.43
CA TYR A 393 3.20 -12.79 -18.34
C TYR A 393 2.32 -13.62 -17.38
N TYR A 394 1.16 -13.09 -16.92
CA TYR A 394 0.27 -13.85 -16.03
C TYR A 394 -0.31 -15.09 -16.72
N HIS A 395 -0.64 -14.99 -18.02
CA HIS A 395 -1.11 -16.13 -18.80
C HIS A 395 -0.05 -17.22 -18.97
N SER A 396 1.23 -16.85 -19.13
CA SER A 396 2.33 -17.83 -19.27
C SER A 396 2.61 -18.65 -18.01
N VAL A 397 2.13 -18.16 -16.84
CA VAL A 397 2.31 -18.85 -15.54
C VAL A 397 1.32 -20.01 -15.34
N PHE A 398 0.19 -20.02 -16.06
CA PHE A 398 -0.84 -21.02 -15.88
C PHE A 398 -0.36 -22.42 -16.27
N THR A 399 -0.79 -23.41 -15.49
CA THR A 399 -0.57 -24.83 -15.80
C THR A 399 -1.55 -25.27 -16.89
N ARG A 400 -1.04 -25.77 -18.02
CA ARG A 400 -1.86 -26.40 -19.03
C ARG A 400 -2.03 -27.88 -18.70
N ASP A 401 -3.25 -28.27 -18.45
CA ASP A 401 -3.64 -29.67 -18.24
C ASP A 401 -4.50 -30.14 -19.43
N ASP A 402 -3.86 -30.80 -20.37
CA ASP A 402 -4.49 -31.29 -21.60
C ASP A 402 -5.38 -32.53 -21.39
N GLY A 403 -5.49 -33.02 -20.15
CA GLY A 403 -6.27 -34.22 -19.82
C GLY A 403 -5.65 -35.55 -20.24
N THR A 404 -4.49 -35.55 -20.92
CA THR A 404 -3.83 -36.77 -21.43
C THR A 404 -3.15 -37.54 -20.32
N SER A 405 -2.70 -36.87 -19.25
CA SER A 405 -2.08 -37.51 -18.09
C SER A 405 -3.12 -38.27 -17.24
N VAL A 406 -2.80 -39.50 -16.82
CA VAL A 406 -3.63 -40.24 -15.87
C VAL A 406 -3.74 -39.44 -14.58
N ALA A 407 -4.99 -39.23 -14.12
CA ALA A 407 -5.18 -38.50 -12.84
C ALA A 407 -4.66 -39.33 -11.67
N PRO A 408 -4.04 -38.75 -10.67
CA PRO A 408 -3.64 -39.44 -9.45
C PRO A 408 -4.85 -40.10 -8.80
N SER A 409 -4.66 -41.36 -8.28
CA SER A 409 -5.68 -41.98 -7.46
C SER A 409 -5.84 -41.20 -6.16
N PHE A 410 -7.05 -40.74 -5.86
CA PHE A 410 -7.33 -40.02 -4.62
C PHE A 410 -8.44 -40.73 -3.84
N PRO A 411 -8.19 -41.21 -2.63
CA PRO A 411 -9.18 -41.98 -1.87
C PRO A 411 -10.33 -41.07 -1.41
N THR A 412 -11.53 -41.66 -1.37
CA THR A 412 -12.72 -41.01 -0.78
C THR A 412 -12.44 -40.67 0.69
N ARG A 413 -12.64 -39.43 1.07
CA ARG A 413 -12.39 -38.91 2.44
C ARG A 413 -13.60 -39.02 3.36
N THR A 414 -14.80 -39.16 2.79
CA THR A 414 -16.05 -39.22 3.53
C THR A 414 -17.15 -39.86 2.67
N GLU A 415 -18.02 -40.63 3.30
CA GLU A 415 -19.25 -41.14 2.67
C GLU A 415 -20.36 -40.10 2.66
N GLN A 416 -20.25 -39.07 3.49
CA GLN A 416 -21.22 -37.96 3.52
C GLN A 416 -21.09 -37.11 2.28
N ARG A 417 -22.22 -36.61 1.77
CA ARG A 417 -22.27 -35.81 0.53
C ARG A 417 -23.02 -34.51 0.73
N ILE A 418 -22.47 -33.44 0.15
CA ILE A 418 -23.17 -32.17 -0.06
C ILE A 418 -23.38 -31.99 -1.57
N THR A 419 -24.66 -32.11 -2.00
CA THR A 419 -25.03 -32.09 -3.44
C THR A 419 -25.70 -30.78 -3.87
N ASP A 420 -26.21 -30.01 -2.90
CA ASP A 420 -26.94 -28.76 -3.13
C ASP A 420 -26.68 -27.77 -1.99
N VAL A 421 -26.97 -26.50 -2.22
CA VAL A 421 -26.92 -25.44 -1.21
C VAL A 421 -28.28 -24.76 -1.16
N VAL A 422 -28.96 -24.89 -0.03
CA VAL A 422 -30.24 -24.23 0.21
C VAL A 422 -30.01 -22.86 0.85
N PHE A 423 -30.63 -21.85 0.30
CA PHE A 423 -30.60 -20.47 0.82
C PHE A 423 -31.91 -19.75 0.53
N THR A 424 -32.24 -18.75 1.31
CA THR A 424 -33.47 -17.95 1.19
C THR A 424 -33.19 -16.54 0.68
N VAL A 425 -34.24 -15.79 0.36
CA VAL A 425 -34.14 -14.36 -0.01
C VAL A 425 -33.47 -13.55 1.10
N GLU A 426 -33.82 -13.83 2.36
CA GLU A 426 -33.24 -13.16 3.54
C GLU A 426 -31.75 -13.44 3.67
N THR A 427 -31.30 -14.67 3.32
CA THR A 427 -29.86 -15.00 3.28
C THR A 427 -29.14 -14.15 2.24
N VAL A 428 -29.73 -13.95 1.07
CA VAL A 428 -29.14 -13.10 0.01
C VAL A 428 -29.09 -11.65 0.47
N GLU A 429 -30.19 -11.14 1.04
CA GLU A 429 -30.28 -9.78 1.58
C GLU A 429 -29.22 -9.54 2.66
N GLU A 430 -29.06 -10.45 3.64
CA GLU A 430 -28.02 -10.34 4.68
C GLU A 430 -26.63 -10.19 4.06
N LYS A 431 -26.30 -11.00 3.05
CA LYS A 431 -24.98 -10.93 2.39
C LYS A 431 -24.79 -9.67 1.57
N LEU A 432 -25.87 -9.08 1.02
CA LEU A 432 -25.86 -7.78 0.36
C LEU A 432 -25.63 -6.64 1.36
N MET A 433 -26.30 -6.67 2.51
CA MET A 433 -26.15 -5.69 3.59
C MET A 433 -24.73 -5.70 4.18
N ASP A 434 -24.05 -6.85 4.17
CA ASP A 434 -22.66 -6.97 4.60
C ASP A 434 -21.63 -6.36 3.63
N LEU A 435 -22.03 -5.93 2.44
CA LEU A 435 -21.15 -5.31 1.47
C LEU A 435 -20.57 -3.98 2.00
N LYS A 436 -19.31 -3.73 1.64
CA LYS A 436 -18.63 -2.46 1.99
C LYS A 436 -18.74 -1.48 0.83
N HIS A 437 -19.37 -0.31 1.06
CA HIS A 437 -19.61 0.75 0.05
C HIS A 437 -18.40 1.13 -0.83
N ASN A 438 -17.19 1.04 -0.28
CA ASN A 438 -15.97 1.56 -0.94
C ASN A 438 -15.13 0.47 -1.65
N LYS A 439 -15.74 -0.65 -2.04
CA LYS A 439 -15.08 -1.66 -2.87
C LYS A 439 -15.27 -1.35 -4.36
N ALA A 440 -14.31 -1.78 -5.18
CA ALA A 440 -14.39 -1.66 -6.63
C ALA A 440 -15.46 -2.59 -7.19
N ALA A 441 -16.13 -2.17 -8.25
CA ALA A 441 -16.99 -3.02 -9.06
C ALA A 441 -16.14 -4.02 -9.87
N GLY A 442 -16.76 -5.06 -10.39
CA GLY A 442 -16.21 -5.97 -11.38
C GLY A 442 -16.34 -5.44 -12.82
N PRO A 443 -16.05 -6.29 -13.82
CA PRO A 443 -16.23 -5.96 -15.24
C PRO A 443 -17.67 -5.60 -15.62
N ASP A 444 -18.65 -6.12 -14.86
CA ASP A 444 -20.10 -5.85 -14.99
C ASP A 444 -20.53 -4.45 -14.52
N GLU A 445 -19.60 -3.66 -13.97
CA GLU A 445 -19.83 -2.29 -13.48
C GLU A 445 -20.96 -2.16 -12.43
N VAL A 446 -21.28 -3.25 -11.72
CA VAL A 446 -22.26 -3.25 -10.61
C VAL A 446 -21.55 -2.89 -9.31
N GLU A 447 -21.87 -1.71 -8.75
CA GLU A 447 -21.17 -1.20 -7.57
C GLU A 447 -21.76 -1.72 -6.25
N CYS A 448 -20.87 -2.02 -5.30
CA CYS A 448 -21.26 -2.44 -3.94
C CYS A 448 -22.23 -1.46 -3.26
N SER A 449 -22.14 -0.14 -3.55
CA SER A 449 -22.99 0.87 -2.95
C SER A 449 -24.44 0.73 -3.42
N LEU A 450 -24.65 0.45 -4.72
CA LEU A 450 -25.99 0.27 -5.29
C LEU A 450 -26.65 -0.99 -4.70
N LEU A 451 -25.94 -2.11 -4.74
CA LEU A 451 -26.44 -3.38 -4.21
C LEU A 451 -26.77 -3.33 -2.71
N LYS A 452 -25.94 -2.60 -1.92
CA LYS A 452 -26.18 -2.48 -0.49
C LYS A 452 -27.37 -1.62 -0.14
N GLU A 453 -27.49 -0.46 -0.78
CA GLU A 453 -28.60 0.49 -0.52
C GLU A 453 -29.96 -0.05 -1.01
N CYS A 454 -29.94 -0.92 -2.01
CA CYS A 454 -31.12 -1.57 -2.57
C CYS A 454 -31.19 -3.07 -2.25
N ALA A 455 -30.61 -3.51 -1.10
CA ALA A 455 -30.49 -4.93 -0.78
C ALA A 455 -31.84 -5.64 -0.73
N GLU A 456 -32.84 -5.04 -0.10
CA GLU A 456 -34.21 -5.56 0.02
C GLU A 456 -34.87 -5.70 -1.36
N GLU A 457 -34.71 -4.69 -2.23
CA GLU A 457 -35.37 -4.63 -3.54
C GLU A 457 -34.74 -5.60 -4.55
N VAL A 458 -33.41 -5.83 -4.48
CA VAL A 458 -32.72 -6.70 -5.44
C VAL A 458 -32.60 -8.17 -4.98
N ALA A 459 -32.76 -8.44 -3.67
CA ALA A 459 -32.57 -9.79 -3.13
C ALA A 459 -33.52 -10.83 -3.75
N PRO A 460 -34.81 -10.57 -4.00
CA PRO A 460 -35.70 -11.55 -4.64
C PRO A 460 -35.26 -11.95 -6.05
N ALA A 461 -34.87 -10.97 -6.87
CA ALA A 461 -34.38 -11.21 -8.22
C ALA A 461 -33.06 -12.00 -8.21
N LEU A 462 -32.13 -11.60 -7.34
CA LEU A 462 -30.86 -12.31 -7.20
C LEU A 462 -31.02 -13.72 -6.63
N HIS A 463 -31.97 -13.94 -5.73
CA HIS A 463 -32.30 -15.29 -5.25
C HIS A 463 -32.73 -16.21 -6.39
N GLN A 464 -33.59 -15.73 -7.29
CA GLN A 464 -34.03 -16.49 -8.47
C GLN A 464 -32.86 -16.80 -9.40
N ILE A 465 -32.01 -15.82 -9.72
CA ILE A 465 -30.82 -15.98 -10.56
C ILE A 465 -29.87 -17.00 -9.92
N PHE A 466 -29.59 -16.89 -8.62
CA PHE A 466 -28.66 -17.77 -7.90
C PHE A 466 -29.20 -19.21 -7.84
N ARG A 467 -30.50 -19.37 -7.57
CA ARG A 467 -31.13 -20.70 -7.50
C ARG A 467 -31.07 -21.40 -8.87
N LYS A 468 -31.50 -20.67 -9.91
CA LYS A 468 -31.47 -21.19 -11.27
C LYS A 468 -30.04 -21.51 -11.74
N SER A 469 -29.09 -20.63 -11.46
CA SER A 469 -27.66 -20.85 -11.75
C SER A 469 -27.16 -22.15 -11.12
N LEU A 470 -27.54 -22.44 -9.87
CA LEU A 470 -27.13 -23.67 -9.17
C LEU A 470 -27.86 -24.91 -9.69
N ASP A 471 -29.17 -24.79 -10.00
CA ASP A 471 -29.99 -25.91 -10.51
C ASP A 471 -29.57 -26.37 -11.91
N GLU A 472 -29.21 -25.43 -12.78
CA GLU A 472 -28.80 -25.68 -14.17
C GLU A 472 -27.29 -25.85 -14.32
N ALA A 473 -26.52 -25.58 -13.25
CA ALA A 473 -25.06 -25.51 -13.26
C ALA A 473 -24.54 -24.49 -14.32
N GLU A 474 -25.33 -23.44 -14.61
CA GLU A 474 -24.97 -22.39 -15.54
C GLU A 474 -24.42 -21.16 -14.81
N VAL A 475 -23.19 -20.77 -15.13
CA VAL A 475 -22.54 -19.59 -14.56
C VAL A 475 -22.52 -18.47 -15.59
N PRO A 476 -23.17 -17.31 -15.33
CA PRO A 476 -23.17 -16.19 -16.26
C PRO A 476 -21.77 -15.80 -16.74
N ARG A 477 -21.61 -15.49 -18.03
CA ARG A 477 -20.33 -15.14 -18.63
C ARG A 477 -19.65 -14.01 -17.87
N GLN A 478 -20.38 -12.96 -17.49
CA GLN A 478 -19.84 -11.82 -16.75
C GLN A 478 -19.23 -12.21 -15.37
N TRP A 479 -19.65 -13.35 -14.78
CA TRP A 479 -19.06 -13.85 -13.54
C TRP A 479 -17.72 -14.58 -13.76
N LYS A 480 -17.48 -15.04 -14.97
CA LYS A 480 -16.25 -15.70 -15.40
C LYS A 480 -15.16 -14.70 -15.82
N GLU A 481 -15.50 -13.43 -15.99
CA GLU A 481 -14.59 -12.36 -16.40
C GLU A 481 -13.95 -11.68 -15.18
N ALA A 482 -12.65 -11.34 -15.30
CA ALA A 482 -11.87 -10.69 -14.25
C ALA A 482 -11.00 -9.55 -14.79
N GLU A 483 -11.07 -8.38 -14.16
CA GLU A 483 -10.10 -7.30 -14.37
C GLU A 483 -8.96 -7.45 -13.34
N ILE A 484 -7.74 -7.65 -13.82
CA ILE A 484 -6.55 -7.85 -12.98
C ILE A 484 -5.89 -6.50 -12.71
N VAL A 485 -5.74 -6.19 -11.43
CA VAL A 485 -4.96 -5.02 -10.95
C VAL A 485 -3.61 -5.51 -10.44
N PRO A 486 -2.50 -5.13 -11.07
CA PRO A 486 -1.17 -5.52 -10.62
C PRO A 486 -0.79 -4.78 -9.33
N ILE A 487 -0.43 -5.52 -8.27
CA ILE A 487 0.04 -4.95 -7.00
C ILE A 487 1.49 -5.31 -6.79
N HIS A 488 2.37 -4.30 -6.66
CA HIS A 488 3.79 -4.50 -6.43
C HIS A 488 4.08 -5.11 -5.05
N LYS A 489 4.81 -6.23 -5.01
CA LYS A 489 5.19 -6.97 -3.79
C LYS A 489 6.45 -6.42 -3.12
N GLY A 490 7.37 -5.86 -3.91
CA GLY A 490 8.73 -5.46 -3.51
C GLY A 490 9.74 -5.73 -4.62
N GLY A 491 10.98 -5.32 -4.44
CA GLY A 491 12.01 -5.43 -5.47
C GLY A 491 11.88 -4.37 -6.58
N SER A 492 12.49 -4.63 -7.74
CA SER A 492 12.41 -3.71 -8.89
C SER A 492 11.00 -3.68 -9.49
N LYS A 493 10.48 -2.49 -9.74
CA LYS A 493 9.18 -2.29 -10.43
C LYS A 493 9.23 -2.56 -11.93
N ALA A 494 10.42 -2.69 -12.50
CA ALA A 494 10.58 -3.06 -13.91
C ALA A 494 10.34 -4.57 -14.15
N VAL A 495 10.43 -5.41 -13.12
CA VAL A 495 10.29 -6.86 -13.22
C VAL A 495 8.84 -7.27 -13.02
N MET A 496 8.21 -7.88 -14.04
CA MET A 496 6.81 -8.30 -14.01
C MET A 496 6.51 -9.32 -12.90
N ALA A 497 7.44 -10.22 -12.57
CA ALA A 497 7.31 -11.21 -11.50
C ALA A 497 7.11 -10.60 -10.09
N ASN A 498 7.50 -9.34 -9.91
CA ASN A 498 7.35 -8.60 -8.66
C ASN A 498 5.94 -8.01 -8.46
N PHE A 499 5.02 -8.27 -9.39
CA PHE A 499 3.63 -7.86 -9.26
C PHE A 499 2.72 -9.07 -8.98
N ARG A 500 1.82 -8.91 -7.99
CA ARG A 500 0.77 -9.89 -7.68
C ARG A 500 -0.49 -9.54 -8.47
N PRO A 501 -1.08 -10.45 -9.25
CA PRO A 501 -2.37 -10.23 -9.90
C PRO A 501 -3.49 -10.27 -8.85
N VAL A 502 -4.26 -9.20 -8.73
CA VAL A 502 -5.47 -9.17 -7.90
C VAL A 502 -6.68 -8.99 -8.79
N ALA A 503 -7.57 -9.97 -8.81
CA ALA A 503 -8.74 -9.98 -9.66
C ALA A 503 -9.89 -9.16 -9.07
N LEU A 504 -10.47 -8.30 -9.88
CA LEU A 504 -11.75 -7.66 -9.66
C LEU A 504 -12.79 -8.44 -10.48
N THR A 505 -13.60 -9.25 -9.79
CA THR A 505 -14.70 -10.05 -10.37
C THR A 505 -16.04 -9.42 -9.97
N SER A 506 -17.14 -9.86 -10.59
CA SER A 506 -18.50 -9.43 -10.27
C SER A 506 -18.76 -9.44 -8.77
N VAL A 507 -19.36 -8.36 -8.26
CA VAL A 507 -19.75 -8.27 -6.84
C VAL A 507 -20.91 -9.21 -6.55
N VAL A 508 -21.82 -9.37 -7.49
CA VAL A 508 -22.98 -10.25 -7.40
C VAL A 508 -22.52 -11.71 -7.29
N CYS A 509 -21.57 -12.12 -8.16
CA CYS A 509 -20.94 -13.45 -8.06
C CYS A 509 -20.33 -13.68 -6.68
N LYS A 510 -19.61 -12.70 -6.11
CA LYS A 510 -19.03 -12.80 -4.76
C LYS A 510 -20.08 -12.97 -3.66
N VAL A 511 -21.30 -12.48 -3.83
CA VAL A 511 -22.39 -12.74 -2.89
C VAL A 511 -22.78 -14.22 -2.94
N MET A 512 -22.96 -14.78 -4.13
CA MET A 512 -23.24 -16.22 -4.29
C MET A 512 -22.07 -17.09 -3.80
N GLU A 513 -20.83 -16.72 -4.16
CA GLU A 513 -19.63 -17.40 -3.66
C GLU A 513 -19.59 -17.46 -2.12
N LYS A 514 -20.00 -16.40 -1.40
CA LYS A 514 -20.07 -16.40 0.07
C LYS A 514 -21.07 -17.40 0.62
N ILE A 515 -22.23 -17.53 -0.02
CA ILE A 515 -23.26 -18.48 0.39
C ILE A 515 -22.72 -19.90 0.23
N ILE A 516 -22.18 -20.23 -0.96
CA ILE A 516 -21.60 -21.54 -1.26
C ILE A 516 -20.41 -21.85 -0.35
N CYS A 517 -19.48 -20.88 -0.18
CA CYS A 517 -18.32 -21.03 0.70
C CYS A 517 -18.74 -21.34 2.14
N SER A 518 -19.77 -20.67 2.66
CA SER A 518 -20.28 -20.92 4.02
C SER A 518 -20.85 -22.31 4.17
N ALA A 519 -21.58 -22.81 3.18
CA ALA A 519 -22.16 -24.17 3.17
C ALA A 519 -21.07 -25.25 3.11
N ILE A 520 -20.09 -25.12 2.20
CA ILE A 520 -18.99 -26.08 2.08
C ILE A 520 -18.14 -26.08 3.36
N LEU A 521 -17.79 -24.93 3.93
CA LEU A 521 -17.04 -24.86 5.18
C LEU A 521 -17.80 -25.49 6.36
N ALA A 522 -19.10 -25.29 6.44
CA ALA A 522 -19.93 -25.92 7.45
C ALA A 522 -19.91 -27.46 7.32
N PHE A 523 -20.04 -27.98 6.09
CA PHE A 523 -19.96 -29.39 5.78
C PHE A 523 -18.59 -29.99 6.13
N LEU A 524 -17.49 -29.36 5.70
CA LEU A 524 -16.13 -29.83 5.97
C LEU A 524 -15.81 -29.85 7.46
N ASN A 525 -16.27 -28.85 8.22
CA ASN A 525 -16.07 -28.78 9.67
C ASN A 525 -16.93 -29.81 10.42
N ALA A 526 -18.18 -30.04 10.01
CA ALA A 526 -19.07 -31.03 10.62
C ALA A 526 -18.51 -32.45 10.47
N ASN A 527 -17.82 -32.74 9.38
CA ASN A 527 -17.23 -34.05 9.09
C ASN A 527 -15.72 -34.13 9.40
N LEU A 528 -15.14 -33.15 10.08
CA LEU A 528 -13.72 -33.11 10.48
C LEU A 528 -12.75 -33.34 9.32
N LEU A 529 -13.07 -32.82 8.12
CA LEU A 529 -12.32 -33.05 6.88
C LEU A 529 -11.13 -32.13 6.67
N ILE A 530 -11.00 -31.08 7.47
CA ILE A 530 -9.88 -30.14 7.39
C ILE A 530 -8.76 -30.63 8.30
N SER A 531 -7.56 -30.86 7.74
CA SER A 531 -6.37 -31.30 8.48
C SER A 531 -6.09 -30.39 9.69
N GLU A 532 -5.71 -30.98 10.81
CA GLU A 532 -5.30 -30.25 12.00
C GLU A 532 -4.04 -29.43 11.79
N GLN A 533 -3.23 -29.79 10.81
CA GLN A 533 -1.97 -29.14 10.49
C GLN A 533 -2.15 -27.86 9.64
N GLN A 534 -3.36 -27.65 9.05
CA GLN A 534 -3.67 -26.46 8.27
C GLN A 534 -4.14 -25.32 9.16
N HIS A 535 -3.39 -24.22 9.18
CA HIS A 535 -3.70 -23.01 9.95
C HIS A 535 -4.17 -21.82 9.09
N GLY A 536 -4.04 -21.91 7.77
CA GLY A 536 -4.50 -20.88 6.83
C GLY A 536 -6.01 -20.97 6.59
N PHE A 537 -6.70 -19.82 6.61
CA PHE A 537 -8.14 -19.67 6.32
C PHE A 537 -9.09 -20.54 7.16
N VAL A 538 -8.63 -21.13 8.25
CA VAL A 538 -9.42 -21.96 9.17
C VAL A 538 -9.85 -21.14 10.39
N ARG A 539 -11.16 -21.19 10.72
CA ARG A 539 -11.68 -20.46 11.89
C ARG A 539 -11.00 -20.92 13.17
N GLY A 540 -10.52 -19.97 13.93
CA GLY A 540 -9.88 -20.22 15.23
C GLY A 540 -8.40 -20.59 15.13
N ARG A 541 -7.82 -20.76 13.93
CA ARG A 541 -6.39 -20.95 13.69
C ARG A 541 -5.76 -19.68 13.11
N SER A 542 -4.45 -19.51 13.23
CA SER A 542 -3.74 -18.31 12.81
C SER A 542 -2.24 -18.58 12.62
N CYS A 543 -1.49 -17.60 12.08
CA CYS A 543 -0.04 -17.63 12.06
C CYS A 543 0.55 -17.87 13.46
N GLN A 544 -0.03 -17.25 14.51
CA GLN A 544 0.42 -17.43 15.89
C GLN A 544 0.23 -18.87 16.39
N THR A 545 -0.93 -19.48 16.13
CA THR A 545 -1.16 -20.88 16.55
C THR A 545 -0.27 -21.87 15.81
N ASN A 546 0.05 -21.61 14.54
CA ASN A 546 0.99 -22.44 13.77
C ASN A 546 2.39 -22.38 14.37
N ILE A 547 2.91 -21.16 14.59
CA ILE A 547 4.29 -20.99 15.08
C ILE A 547 4.44 -21.47 16.53
N LEU A 548 3.43 -21.28 17.39
CA LEU A 548 3.48 -21.77 18.77
C LEU A 548 3.62 -23.28 18.84
N LEU A 549 2.88 -24.03 17.99
CA LEU A 549 3.01 -25.48 17.91
C LEU A 549 4.40 -25.94 17.40
N CYS A 550 4.98 -25.18 16.47
CA CYS A 550 6.32 -25.46 16.02
C CYS A 550 7.36 -25.19 17.13
N LEU A 551 7.29 -24.02 17.75
CA LEU A 551 8.22 -23.62 18.79
C LEU A 551 8.16 -24.55 20.02
N GLU A 552 6.96 -25.03 20.39
CA GLU A 552 6.81 -26.02 21.45
C GLU A 552 7.63 -27.27 21.15
N LYS A 553 7.49 -27.84 19.93
CA LYS A 553 8.24 -29.04 19.52
C LYS A 553 9.75 -28.78 19.39
N TRP A 554 10.11 -27.67 18.73
CA TRP A 554 11.54 -27.35 18.51
C TRP A 554 12.28 -27.08 19.83
N THR A 555 11.65 -26.34 20.78
CA THR A 555 12.27 -26.07 22.09
C THR A 555 12.33 -27.37 22.93
N GLU A 556 11.32 -28.24 22.87
CA GLU A 556 11.34 -29.53 23.54
C GLU A 556 12.53 -30.39 23.08
N MET A 557 12.75 -30.48 21.76
CA MET A 557 13.86 -31.23 21.18
C MET A 557 15.22 -30.65 21.60
N VAL A 558 15.38 -29.32 21.49
CA VAL A 558 16.63 -28.63 21.85
C VAL A 558 16.93 -28.70 23.36
N ASP A 559 15.89 -28.60 24.23
CA ASP A 559 16.03 -28.74 25.68
C ASP A 559 16.45 -30.14 26.09
N ASN A 560 16.08 -31.15 25.28
CA ASN A 560 16.52 -32.54 25.44
C ASN A 560 17.90 -32.81 24.80
N ASN A 561 18.71 -31.77 24.50
CA ASN A 561 20.00 -31.84 23.84
C ASN A 561 19.99 -32.50 22.45
N LYS A 562 18.84 -32.47 21.78
CA LYS A 562 18.69 -32.89 20.38
C LYS A 562 18.79 -31.68 19.47
N SER A 563 19.11 -31.95 18.22
CA SER A 563 19.08 -30.92 17.17
C SER A 563 17.78 -31.03 16.36
N VAL A 564 17.43 -30.01 15.60
CA VAL A 564 16.24 -29.98 14.76
C VAL A 564 16.59 -29.40 13.39
N ASP A 565 16.21 -30.10 12.34
CA ASP A 565 16.27 -29.59 10.98
C ASP A 565 14.85 -29.22 10.51
N VAL A 566 14.70 -28.00 9.98
CA VAL A 566 13.42 -27.46 9.50
C VAL A 566 13.56 -27.10 8.03
N ALA A 567 12.79 -27.76 7.18
CA ALA A 567 12.68 -27.43 5.74
C ALA A 567 11.46 -26.55 5.47
N TYR A 568 11.67 -25.43 4.76
CA TYR A 568 10.67 -24.48 4.32
C TYR A 568 10.51 -24.53 2.80
N PHE A 569 9.28 -24.57 2.29
CA PHE A 569 8.99 -24.68 0.87
C PHE A 569 8.27 -23.43 0.34
N ASP A 570 8.68 -22.96 -0.84
CA ASP A 570 8.00 -21.91 -1.59
C ASP A 570 7.46 -22.51 -2.90
N TYR A 571 6.14 -22.56 -3.05
CA TYR A 571 5.52 -22.98 -4.30
C TYR A 571 5.53 -21.84 -5.32
N ALA A 572 5.92 -22.17 -6.54
CA ALA A 572 5.93 -21.21 -7.65
C ALA A 572 4.49 -20.84 -8.06
N LYS A 573 4.00 -19.68 -7.61
CA LYS A 573 2.66 -19.18 -7.97
C LYS A 573 1.54 -20.18 -7.65
N ALA A 574 1.52 -20.73 -6.44
CA ALA A 574 0.64 -21.80 -5.98
C ALA A 574 -0.83 -21.63 -6.40
N PHE A 575 -1.41 -20.45 -6.16
CA PHE A 575 -2.81 -20.17 -6.50
C PHE A 575 -3.08 -20.15 -8.01
N ASP A 576 -2.11 -19.82 -8.84
CA ASP A 576 -2.27 -19.67 -10.28
C ASP A 576 -2.08 -21.02 -11.01
N LYS A 577 -1.45 -22.02 -10.36
CA LYS A 577 -1.07 -23.30 -10.95
C LYS A 577 -2.04 -24.45 -10.69
N VAL A 578 -3.05 -24.30 -9.86
CA VAL A 578 -4.02 -25.39 -9.52
C VAL A 578 -4.74 -25.86 -10.77
N SER A 579 -4.56 -27.14 -11.17
CA SER A 579 -5.31 -27.74 -12.25
C SER A 579 -6.79 -27.88 -11.89
N HIS A 580 -7.69 -27.36 -12.73
CA HIS A 580 -9.13 -27.40 -12.49
C HIS A 580 -9.65 -28.86 -12.47
N ARG A 581 -9.16 -29.70 -13.37
CA ARG A 581 -9.52 -31.12 -13.45
C ARG A 581 -9.14 -31.88 -12.16
N LEU A 582 -7.91 -31.71 -11.69
CA LEU A 582 -7.41 -32.34 -10.47
C LEU A 582 -8.11 -31.81 -9.21
N LEU A 583 -8.46 -30.54 -9.19
CA LEU A 583 -9.24 -29.94 -8.10
C LEU A 583 -10.64 -30.58 -8.00
N LEU A 584 -11.33 -30.79 -9.12
CA LEU A 584 -12.66 -31.42 -9.14
C LEU A 584 -12.63 -32.86 -8.62
N ILE A 585 -11.56 -33.62 -8.87
CA ILE A 585 -11.37 -34.95 -8.30
C ILE A 585 -11.30 -34.88 -6.77
N LYS A 586 -10.49 -33.97 -6.22
CA LYS A 586 -10.39 -33.78 -4.77
C LYS A 586 -11.73 -33.33 -4.17
N LEU A 587 -12.42 -32.35 -4.78
CA LEU A 587 -13.73 -31.90 -4.32
C LEU A 587 -14.72 -33.04 -4.19
N ARG A 588 -14.81 -33.96 -5.20
CA ARG A 588 -15.66 -35.14 -5.14
C ARG A 588 -15.26 -36.08 -4.02
N ALA A 589 -13.96 -36.32 -3.84
CA ALA A 589 -13.47 -37.18 -2.77
C ALA A 589 -13.75 -36.64 -1.37
N TYR A 590 -13.77 -35.32 -1.23
CA TYR A 590 -14.19 -34.62 0.01
C TYR A 590 -15.72 -34.54 0.18
N GLY A 591 -16.49 -35.23 -0.65
CA GLY A 591 -17.94 -35.34 -0.52
C GLY A 591 -18.75 -34.20 -1.15
N ILE A 592 -18.14 -33.37 -1.95
CA ILE A 592 -18.83 -32.31 -2.73
C ILE A 592 -19.26 -32.95 -4.05
N ASP A 593 -20.57 -33.06 -4.30
CA ASP A 593 -21.10 -33.81 -5.46
C ASP A 593 -22.36 -33.14 -6.04
N GLY A 594 -22.99 -33.79 -7.03
CA GLY A 594 -24.26 -33.36 -7.62
C GLY A 594 -24.23 -31.97 -8.25
N LYS A 595 -25.33 -31.24 -8.06
CA LYS A 595 -25.49 -29.86 -8.62
C LYS A 595 -24.39 -28.92 -8.17
N LEU A 596 -23.94 -29.03 -6.92
CA LEU A 596 -22.91 -28.18 -6.37
C LEU A 596 -21.56 -28.39 -7.06
N LEU A 597 -21.16 -29.64 -7.29
CA LEU A 597 -19.93 -29.98 -8.01
C LEU A 597 -20.01 -29.55 -9.48
N ALA A 598 -21.17 -29.78 -10.13
CA ALA A 598 -21.40 -29.34 -11.51
C ALA A 598 -21.29 -27.79 -11.64
N TRP A 599 -21.85 -27.04 -10.68
CA TRP A 599 -21.76 -25.61 -10.65
C TRP A 599 -20.30 -25.13 -10.44
N LEU A 600 -19.54 -25.78 -9.55
CA LEU A 600 -18.12 -25.46 -9.32
C LEU A 600 -17.28 -25.77 -10.58
N ALA A 601 -17.58 -26.82 -11.33
CA ALA A 601 -16.94 -27.11 -12.62
C ALA A 601 -17.22 -25.98 -13.62
N ALA A 602 -18.49 -25.62 -13.82
CA ALA A 602 -18.88 -24.53 -14.69
C ALA A 602 -18.30 -23.16 -14.26
N TYR A 603 -18.11 -22.95 -12.94
CA TYR A 603 -17.50 -21.74 -12.39
C TYR A 603 -16.00 -21.65 -12.73
N LEU A 604 -15.29 -22.76 -12.83
CA LEU A 604 -13.86 -22.82 -13.17
C LEU A 604 -13.60 -22.78 -14.68
N GLU A 605 -14.53 -23.23 -15.51
CA GLU A 605 -14.41 -23.28 -16.97
C GLU A 605 -14.61 -21.93 -17.65
N ASP A 606 -14.03 -21.75 -18.85
CA ASP A 606 -14.20 -20.60 -19.75
C ASP A 606 -13.95 -19.22 -19.10
N ARG A 607 -13.11 -19.20 -18.09
CA ARG A 607 -12.77 -17.93 -17.42
C ARG A 607 -11.83 -17.10 -18.29
N ARG A 608 -12.00 -15.78 -18.19
CA ARG A 608 -11.18 -14.80 -18.93
C ARG A 608 -10.66 -13.71 -18.01
N GLN A 609 -9.47 -13.22 -18.33
CA GLN A 609 -8.88 -12.10 -17.63
C GLN A 609 -8.33 -11.04 -18.57
N ARG A 610 -8.29 -9.81 -18.10
CA ARG A 610 -7.54 -8.71 -18.71
C ARG A 610 -6.88 -7.86 -17.65
N VAL A 611 -5.72 -7.30 -17.94
CA VAL A 611 -4.98 -6.43 -17.00
C VAL A 611 -5.38 -4.98 -17.20
N VAL A 612 -5.53 -4.25 -16.10
CA VAL A 612 -5.85 -2.82 -16.08
C VAL A 612 -4.69 -2.04 -15.48
N VAL A 613 -4.10 -1.15 -16.27
CA VAL A 613 -3.04 -0.22 -15.83
C VAL A 613 -3.49 1.21 -16.13
N GLY A 614 -3.65 2.02 -15.10
CA GLY A 614 -4.23 3.36 -15.27
C GLY A 614 -5.64 3.32 -15.83
N ASN A 615 -5.81 3.81 -17.05
CA ASN A 615 -7.06 3.74 -17.81
C ASN A 615 -7.02 2.71 -18.96
N ALA A 616 -5.87 2.13 -19.22
CA ALA A 616 -5.69 1.17 -20.29
C ALA A 616 -6.08 -0.23 -19.86
N LYS A 617 -6.67 -1.00 -20.76
CA LYS A 617 -7.08 -2.39 -20.58
C LYS A 617 -6.43 -3.24 -21.65
N SER A 618 -5.80 -4.35 -21.27
CA SER A 618 -5.28 -5.32 -22.23
C SER A 618 -6.41 -6.09 -22.94
N PRO A 619 -6.13 -6.81 -24.02
CA PRO A 619 -7.04 -7.83 -24.57
C PRO A 619 -7.40 -8.89 -23.52
N TRP A 620 -8.54 -9.56 -23.73
CA TRP A 620 -8.96 -10.69 -22.90
C TRP A 620 -8.10 -11.93 -23.25
N LEU A 621 -7.60 -12.61 -22.21
CA LEU A 621 -6.94 -13.92 -22.33
C LEU A 621 -7.68 -14.93 -21.45
N GLU A 622 -7.59 -16.20 -21.84
CA GLU A 622 -8.20 -17.33 -21.11
C GLU A 622 -7.45 -17.62 -19.80
N VAL A 623 -8.17 -18.12 -18.81
CA VAL A 623 -7.63 -18.59 -17.52
C VAL A 623 -7.83 -20.10 -17.46
N VAL A 624 -6.78 -20.84 -17.78
CA VAL A 624 -6.83 -22.29 -17.96
C VAL A 624 -6.51 -23.07 -16.67
N SER A 625 -6.04 -22.40 -15.62
CA SER A 625 -5.73 -23.00 -14.33
C SER A 625 -5.83 -21.98 -13.22
N GLY A 626 -5.75 -22.44 -12.00
CA GLY A 626 -5.64 -21.60 -10.80
C GLY A 626 -6.97 -21.27 -10.13
N THR A 627 -6.86 -20.92 -8.87
CA THR A 627 -7.95 -20.38 -8.06
C THR A 627 -7.76 -18.87 -7.97
N THR A 628 -8.60 -18.13 -8.68
CA THR A 628 -8.41 -16.68 -8.93
C THR A 628 -8.25 -15.86 -7.63
N GLN A 629 -7.11 -15.19 -7.46
CA GLN A 629 -6.84 -14.33 -6.28
C GLN A 629 -7.76 -13.09 -6.28
N GLY A 630 -8.69 -13.03 -5.33
CA GLY A 630 -9.66 -11.92 -5.22
C GLY A 630 -11.11 -12.36 -5.29
N THR A 631 -11.38 -13.64 -5.54
CA THR A 631 -12.68 -14.29 -5.37
C THR A 631 -12.84 -14.78 -3.92
N VAL A 632 -14.04 -15.18 -3.53
CA VAL A 632 -14.32 -15.75 -2.20
C VAL A 632 -14.01 -17.25 -2.18
N LEU A 633 -14.40 -17.96 -3.23
CA LEU A 633 -14.18 -19.42 -3.34
C LEU A 633 -12.71 -19.77 -3.56
N GLY A 634 -11.90 -18.90 -4.16
CA GLY A 634 -10.50 -19.19 -4.50
C GLY A 634 -9.68 -19.71 -3.33
N PHE A 635 -9.85 -19.12 -2.15
CA PHE A 635 -9.15 -19.58 -0.93
C PHE A 635 -9.62 -20.93 -0.44
N LEU A 636 -10.92 -21.18 -0.48
CA LEU A 636 -11.50 -22.46 -0.05
C LEU A 636 -11.09 -23.60 -0.99
N LEU A 637 -11.14 -23.35 -2.28
CA LEU A 637 -10.75 -24.34 -3.30
C LEU A 637 -9.26 -24.69 -3.17
N PHE A 638 -8.40 -23.69 -2.94
CA PHE A 638 -6.99 -23.94 -2.66
C PHE A 638 -6.77 -24.69 -1.33
N LEU A 639 -7.52 -24.33 -0.28
CA LEU A 639 -7.49 -25.04 1.01
C LEU A 639 -7.78 -26.54 0.84
N ILE A 640 -8.85 -26.87 0.13
CA ILE A 640 -9.23 -28.27 -0.13
C ILE A 640 -8.16 -28.98 -0.98
N PHE A 641 -7.58 -28.26 -1.96
CA PHE A 641 -6.57 -28.81 -2.86
C PHE A 641 -5.29 -29.26 -2.14
N ILE A 642 -4.80 -28.48 -1.15
CA ILE A 642 -3.56 -28.78 -0.43
C ILE A 642 -3.78 -29.58 0.87
N ASN A 643 -5.02 -29.82 1.28
CA ASN A 643 -5.39 -30.29 2.60
C ASN A 643 -4.85 -31.69 2.95
N ASP A 644 -4.61 -32.53 1.95
CA ASP A 644 -4.11 -33.91 2.10
C ASP A 644 -2.58 -34.01 2.26
N LEU A 645 -1.85 -32.92 1.98
CA LEU A 645 -0.40 -32.93 1.97
C LEU A 645 0.23 -33.47 3.28
N PRO A 646 -0.21 -33.08 4.49
CA PRO A 646 0.37 -33.65 5.72
C PRO A 646 0.23 -35.15 5.84
N SER A 647 -0.95 -35.72 5.50
CA SER A 647 -1.20 -37.17 5.60
C SER A 647 -0.45 -38.01 4.55
N VAL A 648 -0.16 -37.41 3.38
CA VAL A 648 0.64 -38.06 2.33
C VAL A 648 2.14 -38.03 2.66
N CYS A 649 2.62 -36.91 3.17
CA CYS A 649 4.05 -36.70 3.39
C CYS A 649 4.57 -37.28 4.70
N SER A 650 3.71 -37.45 5.70
CA SER A 650 4.08 -37.98 7.01
C SER A 650 2.91 -38.80 7.58
N PRO A 651 2.63 -39.98 7.01
CA PRO A 651 1.47 -40.81 7.44
C PRO A 651 1.55 -41.24 8.90
N GLU A 652 2.75 -41.42 9.44
CA GLU A 652 2.98 -41.87 10.82
C GLU A 652 2.80 -40.72 11.83
N ASP A 653 3.22 -39.50 11.49
CA ASP A 653 3.07 -38.31 12.33
C ASP A 653 2.86 -37.03 11.48
N GLU A 654 1.59 -36.76 11.15
CA GLU A 654 1.20 -35.57 10.43
C GLU A 654 1.64 -34.25 11.13
N ALA A 655 1.89 -34.31 12.47
CA ALA A 655 2.28 -33.14 13.24
C ALA A 655 3.66 -32.59 12.85
N LEU A 656 4.48 -33.33 12.13
CA LEU A 656 5.77 -32.91 11.61
C LEU A 656 5.67 -32.02 10.38
N VAL A 657 4.48 -31.94 9.74
CA VAL A 657 4.22 -31.06 8.61
C VAL A 657 3.25 -29.95 9.04
N LYS A 658 3.55 -28.70 8.77
CA LYS A 658 2.67 -27.55 9.09
C LYS A 658 2.38 -26.73 7.84
N LEU A 659 1.11 -26.31 7.72
CA LEU A 659 0.61 -25.52 6.60
C LEU A 659 0.04 -24.17 7.07
N LEU A 660 0.30 -23.13 6.29
CA LEU A 660 -0.46 -21.87 6.33
C LEU A 660 -0.80 -21.47 4.89
N ALA A 661 -1.90 -21.99 4.35
CA ALA A 661 -2.21 -21.96 2.92
C ALA A 661 -1.10 -22.64 2.09
N ASP A 662 -0.38 -21.90 1.26
CA ASP A 662 0.76 -22.36 0.46
C ASP A 662 2.10 -22.42 1.23
N ASP A 663 2.24 -21.65 2.33
CA ASP A 663 3.43 -21.75 3.17
C ASP A 663 3.48 -23.14 3.87
N THR A 664 4.41 -23.99 3.44
CA THR A 664 4.60 -25.37 3.91
C THR A 664 5.93 -25.52 4.60
N LYS A 665 5.97 -26.19 5.74
CA LYS A 665 7.22 -26.55 6.43
C LYS A 665 7.10 -27.94 7.05
N THR A 666 8.25 -28.64 7.09
CA THR A 666 8.40 -29.91 7.81
C THR A 666 9.66 -29.88 8.63
N PHE A 667 9.72 -30.65 9.72
CA PHE A 667 10.88 -30.69 10.61
C PHE A 667 11.13 -32.09 11.17
N GLN A 668 12.38 -32.32 11.56
CA GLN A 668 12.85 -33.59 12.11
C GLN A 668 13.76 -33.35 13.29
N GLU A 669 13.60 -34.15 14.33
CA GLU A 669 14.61 -34.29 15.39
C GLU A 669 15.86 -34.97 14.83
N ILE A 670 17.02 -34.41 15.11
CA ILE A 670 18.32 -34.98 14.72
C ILE A 670 19.13 -35.30 15.97
N SER A 671 19.44 -36.59 16.13
CA SER A 671 20.33 -37.07 17.19
C SER A 671 21.71 -37.30 16.64
N VAL A 672 22.76 -36.97 17.39
CA VAL A 672 24.16 -37.12 16.92
C VAL A 672 24.48 -38.56 16.54
N GLU A 673 23.91 -39.52 17.27
CA GLU A 673 24.14 -40.98 17.07
C GLU A 673 23.40 -41.52 15.82
N THR A 674 22.29 -40.92 15.45
CA THR A 674 21.43 -41.39 14.34
C THR A 674 21.29 -40.33 13.23
N ALA A 675 22.21 -39.35 13.18
CA ALA A 675 22.09 -38.18 12.35
C ALA A 675 21.82 -38.48 10.86
N VAL A 676 22.46 -39.47 10.28
CA VAL A 676 22.25 -39.86 8.88
C VAL A 676 20.85 -40.46 8.69
N ALA A 677 20.45 -41.38 9.56
CA ALA A 677 19.11 -41.99 9.49
C ALA A 677 17.97 -40.94 9.73
N ASP A 678 18.18 -39.96 10.60
CA ASP A 678 17.23 -38.89 10.85
C ASP A 678 17.17 -37.88 9.69
N GLN A 679 18.32 -37.60 9.06
CA GLN A 679 18.42 -36.83 7.83
C GLN A 679 17.66 -37.54 6.68
N GLU A 680 17.84 -38.87 6.53
CA GLU A 680 17.12 -39.66 5.51
C GLU A 680 15.61 -39.63 5.72
N LYS A 681 15.12 -39.63 6.97
CA LYS A 681 13.68 -39.46 7.27
C LYS A 681 13.16 -38.11 6.82
N LEU A 682 13.89 -37.03 7.08
CA LEU A 682 13.47 -35.70 6.62
C LEU A 682 13.56 -35.60 5.10
N GLN A 683 14.63 -36.12 4.48
CA GLN A 683 14.77 -36.15 3.03
C GLN A 683 13.62 -36.96 2.40
N GLY A 684 13.24 -38.10 2.95
CA GLY A 684 12.11 -38.89 2.49
C GLY A 684 10.80 -38.11 2.52
N ARG A 685 10.56 -37.33 3.58
CA ARG A 685 9.39 -36.43 3.61
C ARG A 685 9.47 -35.31 2.58
N ILE A 686 10.65 -34.72 2.37
CA ILE A 686 10.89 -33.74 1.31
C ILE A 686 10.57 -34.36 -0.05
N ASP A 687 11.01 -35.59 -0.30
CA ASP A 687 10.76 -36.31 -1.56
C ASP A 687 9.26 -36.61 -1.75
N HIS A 688 8.54 -36.99 -0.70
CA HIS A 688 7.10 -37.14 -0.74
C HIS A 688 6.38 -35.82 -1.05
N ILE A 689 6.83 -34.67 -0.49
CA ILE A 689 6.29 -33.32 -0.82
C ILE A 689 6.54 -33.00 -2.30
N VAL A 690 7.74 -33.31 -2.80
CA VAL A 690 8.11 -33.11 -4.21
C VAL A 690 7.27 -34.00 -5.13
N GLN A 691 7.12 -35.27 -4.78
CA GLN A 691 6.31 -36.22 -5.53
C GLN A 691 4.83 -35.78 -5.56
N TRP A 692 4.27 -35.41 -4.39
CA TRP A 692 2.91 -34.88 -4.32
C TRP A 692 2.76 -33.65 -5.22
N ALA A 693 3.72 -32.74 -5.18
CA ALA A 693 3.68 -31.53 -6.02
C ALA A 693 3.70 -31.89 -7.52
N GLN A 694 4.52 -32.85 -7.95
CA GLN A 694 4.55 -33.30 -9.34
C GLN A 694 3.25 -33.97 -9.78
N GLU A 695 2.69 -34.88 -8.96
CA GLU A 695 1.44 -35.58 -9.22
C GLU A 695 0.25 -34.60 -9.36
N TRP A 696 0.22 -33.57 -8.51
CA TRP A 696 -0.85 -32.55 -8.51
C TRP A 696 -0.53 -31.32 -9.37
N LYS A 697 0.51 -31.40 -10.22
CA LYS A 697 0.96 -30.35 -11.14
C LYS A 697 1.27 -29.02 -10.46
N MET A 698 1.72 -29.08 -9.20
CA MET A 698 2.29 -27.97 -8.48
C MET A 698 3.80 -27.95 -8.67
N GLU A 699 4.42 -26.76 -8.53
CA GLU A 699 5.86 -26.62 -8.69
C GLU A 699 6.46 -25.99 -7.45
N ILE A 700 7.44 -26.67 -6.85
CA ILE A 700 8.23 -26.14 -5.76
C ILE A 700 9.42 -25.38 -6.36
N ASN A 701 9.76 -24.23 -5.78
CA ASN A 701 10.93 -23.44 -6.18
C ASN A 701 12.13 -23.77 -5.31
N PRO A 702 13.12 -24.59 -5.79
CA PRO A 702 14.27 -24.99 -4.99
C PRO A 702 15.11 -23.78 -4.55
N ALA A 703 15.27 -22.76 -5.40
CA ALA A 703 16.07 -21.57 -5.12
C ALA A 703 15.51 -20.70 -3.98
N LYS A 704 14.22 -20.85 -3.66
CA LYS A 704 13.58 -20.14 -2.54
C LYS A 704 13.28 -21.05 -1.35
N SER A 705 13.24 -22.35 -1.55
CA SER A 705 13.16 -23.34 -0.47
C SER A 705 14.45 -23.30 0.36
N LYS A 706 14.34 -23.54 1.66
CA LYS A 706 15.45 -23.37 2.60
C LYS A 706 15.41 -24.42 3.68
N VAL A 707 16.56 -24.69 4.26
CA VAL A 707 16.68 -25.49 5.48
C VAL A 707 17.29 -24.67 6.60
N MET A 708 16.86 -24.90 7.82
CA MET A 708 17.43 -24.32 9.03
C MET A 708 17.85 -25.43 9.98
N HIS A 709 19.11 -25.43 10.38
CA HIS A 709 19.69 -26.37 11.32
C HIS A 709 19.72 -25.73 12.70
N MET A 710 18.96 -26.26 13.65
CA MET A 710 18.86 -25.76 15.03
C MET A 710 19.55 -26.72 15.98
N GLY A 711 20.15 -26.18 17.04
CA GLY A 711 20.86 -26.95 18.08
C GLY A 711 22.37 -26.87 17.96
N LYS A 712 23.05 -26.98 19.12
CA LYS A 712 24.54 -26.77 19.23
C LYS A 712 25.36 -27.87 18.56
N HIS A 713 24.82 -29.06 18.45
CA HIS A 713 25.52 -30.26 17.94
C HIS A 713 24.90 -30.75 16.63
N ASN A 714 24.28 -29.88 15.87
CA ASN A 714 23.68 -30.23 14.59
C ASN A 714 24.79 -30.50 13.56
N PRO A 715 24.80 -31.66 12.90
CA PRO A 715 25.82 -32.00 11.89
C PRO A 715 25.62 -31.21 10.57
N CYS A 716 24.54 -30.47 10.40
CA CYS A 716 24.23 -29.61 9.24
C CYS A 716 24.34 -30.37 7.90
N LEU A 717 23.69 -31.53 7.81
CA LEU A 717 23.68 -32.35 6.60
C LEU A 717 22.86 -31.67 5.49
N PRO A 718 23.23 -31.85 4.19
CA PRO A 718 22.53 -31.21 3.07
C PRO A 718 21.19 -31.88 2.79
N TYR A 719 20.24 -31.08 2.24
CA TYR A 719 18.95 -31.55 1.76
C TYR A 719 18.69 -31.11 0.33
N PHE A 720 17.90 -31.90 -0.39
CA PHE A 720 17.70 -31.71 -1.82
C PHE A 720 16.20 -31.63 -2.17
N VAL A 721 15.86 -30.74 -3.10
CA VAL A 721 14.55 -30.63 -3.72
C VAL A 721 14.71 -30.85 -5.22
N SER A 722 14.10 -31.90 -5.77
CA SER A 722 14.25 -32.26 -7.19
C SER A 722 15.72 -32.32 -7.65
N GLY A 723 16.60 -32.88 -6.82
CA GLY A 723 18.05 -33.01 -7.09
C GLY A 723 18.86 -31.71 -6.92
N THR A 724 18.25 -30.61 -6.55
CA THR A 724 18.93 -29.33 -6.27
C THR A 724 19.06 -29.16 -4.76
N GLU A 725 20.28 -28.90 -4.28
CA GLU A 725 20.52 -28.61 -2.86
C GLU A 725 19.83 -27.31 -2.46
N ILE A 726 19.09 -27.35 -1.34
CA ILE A 726 18.43 -26.18 -0.78
C ILE A 726 19.35 -25.45 0.19
N ALA A 727 19.30 -24.11 0.14
CA ALA A 727 20.18 -23.25 0.93
C ALA A 727 19.93 -23.37 2.43
N ALA A 728 20.98 -23.64 3.22
CA ALA A 728 20.96 -23.55 4.66
C ALA A 728 20.95 -22.09 5.11
N VAL A 729 20.12 -21.75 6.08
CA VAL A 729 19.95 -20.38 6.58
C VAL A 729 19.95 -20.36 8.10
N SER A 730 20.62 -19.34 8.68
CA SER A 730 20.63 -19.08 10.13
C SER A 730 19.45 -18.23 10.59
N THR A 731 18.71 -17.63 9.67
CA THR A 731 17.55 -16.80 10.00
C THR A 731 16.54 -16.84 8.85
N GLU A 732 15.29 -17.20 9.15
CA GLU A 732 14.21 -17.21 8.17
C GLU A 732 13.00 -16.42 8.66
N LYS A 733 12.25 -15.88 7.70
CA LYS A 733 10.98 -15.21 7.96
C LYS A 733 9.81 -16.15 7.74
N ASP A 734 9.46 -16.92 8.73
CA ASP A 734 8.36 -17.87 8.72
C ASP A 734 7.03 -17.18 9.09
N ILE A 735 6.06 -17.17 8.18
CA ILE A 735 4.68 -16.62 8.37
C ILE A 735 4.62 -15.26 9.10
N GLY A 736 5.64 -14.45 8.91
CA GLY A 736 5.76 -13.11 9.49
C GLY A 736 6.61 -13.00 10.73
N PHE A 737 7.02 -14.12 11.35
CA PHE A 737 7.98 -14.21 12.45
C PHE A 737 9.40 -14.35 11.91
N TRP A 738 10.37 -13.80 12.62
CA TRP A 738 11.78 -14.00 12.32
C TRP A 738 12.31 -15.06 13.27
N ILE A 739 12.59 -16.23 12.74
CA ILE A 739 13.13 -17.38 13.48
C ILE A 739 14.62 -17.48 13.20
N ARG A 740 15.37 -17.84 14.21
CA ARG A 740 16.80 -18.08 14.13
C ARG A 740 17.13 -19.52 14.52
N ASP A 741 18.28 -20.00 14.05
CA ASP A 741 18.85 -21.31 14.35
C ASP A 741 19.14 -21.55 15.86
N ASP A 742 19.41 -20.47 16.59
CA ASP A 742 19.60 -20.47 18.04
C ASP A 742 18.30 -20.22 18.84
N LEU A 743 17.14 -20.18 18.17
CA LEU A 743 15.82 -19.85 18.74
C LEU A 743 15.78 -18.47 19.43
N SER A 744 16.80 -17.63 19.23
CA SER A 744 16.83 -16.26 19.78
C SER A 744 15.80 -15.36 19.10
N THR A 745 15.11 -14.57 19.90
CA THR A 745 14.07 -13.65 19.44
C THR A 745 14.62 -12.28 19.01
N THR A 746 15.92 -12.06 19.14
CA THR A 746 16.61 -10.77 18.91
C THR A 746 16.29 -10.19 17.53
N THR A 747 16.36 -11.00 16.46
CA THR A 747 16.07 -10.52 15.10
C THR A 747 14.61 -10.08 14.96
N HIS A 748 13.65 -10.82 15.52
CA HIS A 748 12.23 -10.45 15.51
C HIS A 748 12.01 -9.12 16.23
N VAL A 749 12.55 -8.96 17.42
CA VAL A 749 12.44 -7.72 18.23
C VAL A 749 13.03 -6.52 17.49
N GLN A 750 14.21 -6.67 16.88
CA GLN A 750 14.85 -5.61 16.10
C GLN A 750 13.99 -5.20 14.88
N LYS A 751 13.45 -6.16 14.13
CA LYS A 751 12.58 -5.88 12.97
C LYS A 751 11.27 -5.23 13.38
N ALA A 752 10.66 -5.65 14.50
CA ALA A 752 9.48 -5.03 15.09
C ALA A 752 9.76 -3.57 15.48
N ARG A 753 10.87 -3.32 16.17
CA ARG A 753 11.36 -1.98 16.54
C ARG A 753 11.53 -1.09 15.31
N CYS A 754 12.22 -1.56 14.27
CA CYS A 754 12.47 -0.78 13.04
C CYS A 754 11.16 -0.40 12.35
N LYS A 755 10.19 -1.32 12.23
CA LYS A 755 8.87 -1.05 11.64
C LYS A 755 8.10 -0.01 12.45
N ALA A 756 8.08 -0.14 13.78
CA ALA A 756 7.39 0.80 14.66
C ALA A 756 8.03 2.21 14.62
N LEU A 757 9.35 2.31 14.60
CA LEU A 757 10.07 3.58 14.44
C LEU A 757 9.79 4.23 13.07
N ALA A 758 9.71 3.45 12.00
CA ALA A 758 9.34 3.95 10.67
C ALA A 758 7.92 4.55 10.67
N GLU A 759 6.96 3.93 11.38
CA GLU A 759 5.62 4.50 11.56
C GLU A 759 5.63 5.79 12.40
N ILE A 760 6.42 5.86 13.46
CA ILE A 760 6.61 7.10 14.25
C ILE A 760 7.13 8.22 13.35
N CYS A 761 8.14 7.95 12.54
CA CYS A 761 8.67 8.93 11.58
C CYS A 761 7.62 9.34 10.54
N ARG A 762 6.83 8.38 10.03
CA ARG A 762 5.74 8.65 9.09
C ARG A 762 4.68 9.56 9.71
N ILE A 763 4.25 9.28 10.94
CA ILE A 763 3.28 10.09 11.68
C ILE A 763 3.83 11.51 11.89
N ARG A 764 5.05 11.65 12.39
CA ARG A 764 5.70 12.95 12.62
C ARG A 764 5.79 13.82 11.36
N ARG A 765 6.00 13.20 10.18
CA ARG A 765 6.10 13.91 8.90
C ARG A 765 4.74 14.34 8.34
N ASN A 766 3.67 13.61 8.69
CA ASN A 766 2.35 13.84 8.09
C ASN A 766 1.42 14.71 8.95
N PHE A 767 1.64 14.75 10.26
CA PHE A 767 0.77 15.46 11.21
C PHE A 767 1.56 16.55 11.93
N SER A 768 1.03 17.76 11.90
CA SER A 768 1.69 18.93 12.50
C SER A 768 1.36 19.11 13.98
N TYR A 769 0.19 18.63 14.41
CA TYR A 769 -0.29 18.74 15.79
C TYR A 769 -1.00 17.47 16.22
N ILE A 770 -0.53 16.83 17.28
CA ILE A 770 -1.07 15.59 17.78
C ILE A 770 -1.48 15.79 19.25
N ASN A 771 -2.80 15.84 19.52
CA ASN A 771 -3.34 15.85 20.87
C ASN A 771 -3.43 14.42 21.46
N LYS A 772 -3.75 14.27 22.75
CA LYS A 772 -3.83 12.98 23.46
C LYS A 772 -4.75 11.98 22.75
N ARG A 773 -5.98 12.38 22.38
CA ARG A 773 -6.96 11.50 21.72
C ARG A 773 -6.49 11.04 20.35
N ALA A 774 -5.96 11.97 19.54
CA ALA A 774 -5.41 11.66 18.23
C ALA A 774 -4.21 10.70 18.32
N PHE A 775 -3.33 10.93 19.31
CA PHE A 775 -2.19 10.06 19.57
C PHE A 775 -2.63 8.63 19.92
N CYS A 776 -3.57 8.45 20.85
CA CYS A 776 -4.05 7.12 21.24
C CYS A 776 -4.63 6.36 20.02
N THR A 777 -5.34 7.05 19.13
CA THR A 777 -5.85 6.43 17.89
C THR A 777 -4.72 6.00 16.96
N LEU A 778 -3.77 6.89 16.69
CA LEU A 778 -2.61 6.60 15.82
C LEU A 778 -1.72 5.51 16.41
N TYR A 779 -1.44 5.58 17.70
CA TYR A 779 -0.61 4.60 18.41
C TYR A 779 -1.24 3.21 18.35
N ASN A 780 -2.51 3.09 18.74
CA ASN A 780 -3.22 1.82 18.78
C ASN A 780 -3.41 1.17 17.38
N GLN A 781 -3.54 1.97 16.33
CA GLN A 781 -3.80 1.43 15.00
C GLN A 781 -2.56 1.32 14.11
N ARG A 782 -1.47 2.06 14.39
CA ARG A 782 -0.33 2.15 13.49
C ARG A 782 1.01 1.75 14.11
N ILE A 783 1.26 2.09 15.37
CA ILE A 783 2.55 1.81 16.02
C ILE A 783 2.47 0.50 16.80
N ARG A 784 1.51 0.41 17.70
CA ARG A 784 1.35 -0.73 18.62
C ARG A 784 1.23 -2.08 17.92
N PRO A 785 0.50 -2.25 16.79
CA PRO A 785 0.41 -3.55 16.13
C PRO A 785 1.76 -4.13 15.69
N HIS A 786 2.76 -3.29 15.41
CA HIS A 786 4.11 -3.75 15.12
C HIS A 786 4.87 -4.23 16.35
N LEU A 787 4.52 -3.69 17.54
CA LEU A 787 5.14 -4.07 18.81
C LEU A 787 4.43 -5.27 19.47
N ASP A 788 3.13 -5.43 19.22
CA ASP A 788 2.32 -6.52 19.79
C ASP A 788 2.39 -7.80 18.92
N TYR A 789 2.71 -7.69 17.60
CA TYR A 789 2.68 -8.84 16.70
C TYR A 789 3.73 -9.87 17.08
N GLY A 790 3.28 -11.06 17.43
CA GLY A 790 4.13 -12.20 17.73
C GLY A 790 4.78 -12.19 19.11
N MET A 791 4.46 -11.25 19.99
CA MET A 791 5.09 -11.16 21.30
C MET A 791 4.83 -12.36 22.22
N THR A 792 3.76 -13.11 22.00
CA THR A 792 3.49 -14.36 22.72
C THR A 792 4.36 -15.52 22.18
N ALA A 793 4.65 -15.56 20.89
CA ALA A 793 5.49 -16.60 20.28
C ALA A 793 6.99 -16.27 20.32
N CYS A 794 7.32 -14.98 20.12
CA CYS A 794 8.69 -14.48 20.09
C CYS A 794 8.83 -13.29 21.06
N PRO A 795 8.73 -13.51 22.37
CA PRO A 795 8.89 -12.44 23.36
C PRO A 795 10.33 -11.94 23.38
N PRO A 796 10.58 -10.69 23.87
CA PRO A 796 11.95 -10.26 24.12
C PRO A 796 12.62 -11.16 25.17
N GLY A 797 13.72 -11.79 24.80
CA GLY A 797 14.41 -12.78 25.64
C GLY A 797 15.30 -12.16 26.73
N THR A 798 15.64 -10.88 26.58
CA THR A 798 16.53 -10.17 27.50
C THR A 798 15.94 -8.86 28.00
N VAL A 799 16.38 -8.39 29.19
CA VAL A 799 16.03 -7.06 29.73
C VAL A 799 16.43 -5.94 28.77
N ALA A 800 17.52 -6.10 28.05
CA ALA A 800 17.98 -5.14 27.05
C ALA A 800 16.97 -5.00 25.89
N GLU A 801 16.45 -6.11 25.39
CA GLU A 801 15.42 -6.12 24.34
C GLU A 801 14.10 -5.52 24.80
N GLN A 802 13.68 -5.80 26.03
CA GLN A 802 12.51 -5.18 26.64
C GLN A 802 12.68 -3.65 26.68
N LYS A 803 13.82 -3.16 27.14
CA LYS A 803 14.15 -1.72 27.15
C LYS A 803 14.17 -1.12 25.74
N LEU A 804 14.64 -1.85 24.71
CA LEU A 804 14.63 -1.41 23.32
C LEU A 804 13.20 -1.18 22.81
N LEU A 805 12.25 -2.05 23.13
CA LEU A 805 10.85 -1.90 22.73
C LEU A 805 10.17 -0.78 23.52
N GLU A 806 10.37 -0.70 24.86
CA GLU A 806 9.84 0.39 25.68
C GLU A 806 10.36 1.76 25.23
N ALA A 807 11.61 1.86 24.77
CA ALA A 807 12.15 3.09 24.20
C ALA A 807 11.38 3.54 22.94
N VAL A 808 10.80 2.63 22.16
CA VAL A 808 9.92 2.98 21.03
C VAL A 808 8.63 3.61 21.53
N GLN A 809 8.01 3.03 22.56
CA GLN A 809 6.81 3.59 23.20
C GLN A 809 7.10 4.99 23.78
N SER A 810 8.23 5.16 24.45
CA SER A 810 8.69 6.46 24.97
C SER A 810 8.85 7.50 23.86
N LYS A 811 9.51 7.14 22.74
CA LYS A 811 9.64 8.01 21.55
C LYS A 811 8.29 8.34 20.92
N ALA A 812 7.36 7.39 20.91
CA ALA A 812 6.02 7.61 20.39
C ALA A 812 5.25 8.61 21.25
N THR A 813 5.24 8.45 22.59
CA THR A 813 4.52 9.35 23.50
C THR A 813 5.06 10.78 23.46
N ALA A 814 6.33 10.98 23.11
CA ALA A 814 6.93 12.31 22.92
C ALA A 814 6.38 13.07 21.69
N LEU A 815 5.59 12.42 20.81
CA LEU A 815 4.91 13.11 19.70
C LEU A 815 3.73 13.96 20.19
N VAL A 816 3.21 13.70 21.39
CA VAL A 816 2.02 14.41 21.90
C VAL A 816 2.39 15.85 22.27
N HIS A 817 1.61 16.77 21.72
CA HIS A 817 1.82 18.20 22.01
C HIS A 817 1.52 18.47 23.49
N GLY A 818 2.42 19.21 24.16
CA GLY A 818 2.29 19.55 25.56
C GLY A 818 2.81 18.52 26.55
N LEU A 819 3.23 17.30 26.13
CA LEU A 819 3.75 16.29 27.04
C LEU A 819 5.29 16.09 26.95
N ARG A 820 5.98 16.81 26.09
CA ARG A 820 7.44 16.60 25.86
C ARG A 820 8.31 16.86 27.07
N HIS A 821 7.88 17.77 27.95
CA HIS A 821 8.61 18.14 29.18
C HIS A 821 8.48 17.11 30.29
N MET A 822 7.52 16.18 30.18
CA MET A 822 7.27 15.14 31.16
C MET A 822 8.19 13.94 30.97
N GLY A 823 8.46 13.19 32.05
CA GLY A 823 9.17 11.91 31.98
C GLY A 823 8.40 10.84 31.18
N SER A 824 9.10 9.79 30.73
CA SER A 824 8.50 8.72 29.93
C SER A 824 7.31 8.06 30.62
N ASP A 825 7.45 7.73 31.91
CA ASP A 825 6.42 7.04 32.68
C ASP A 825 5.23 7.94 33.01
N GLU A 826 5.48 9.22 33.23
CA GLU A 826 4.42 10.22 33.40
C GLU A 826 3.59 10.36 32.11
N ARG A 827 4.25 10.48 30.94
CA ARG A 827 3.56 10.54 29.67
C ARG A 827 2.71 9.29 29.44
N ARG A 828 3.24 8.10 29.76
CA ARG A 828 2.55 6.83 29.63
C ARG A 828 1.29 6.78 30.50
N ARG A 829 1.40 7.17 31.79
CA ARG A 829 0.27 7.24 32.74
C ARG A 829 -0.78 8.25 32.27
N GLU A 830 -0.35 9.43 31.83
CA GLU A 830 -1.23 10.50 31.34
C GLU A 830 -2.02 10.09 30.08
N LEU A 831 -1.48 9.17 29.30
CA LEU A 831 -2.11 8.63 28.08
C LEU A 831 -2.89 7.33 28.34
N GLY A 832 -2.94 6.84 29.57
CA GLY A 832 -3.63 5.59 29.91
C GLY A 832 -3.02 4.35 29.24
N LEU A 833 -1.70 4.34 29.01
CA LEU A 833 -1.03 3.25 28.33
C LEU A 833 -0.37 2.30 29.34
N MET A 834 -0.55 1.00 29.13
CA MET A 834 0.21 -0.04 29.84
C MET A 834 1.66 -0.07 29.31
N THR A 835 2.60 -0.61 30.10
CA THR A 835 3.91 -1.01 29.59
C THR A 835 3.75 -2.13 28.55
N LEU A 836 4.71 -2.30 27.68
CA LEU A 836 4.69 -3.41 26.71
C LEU A 836 4.82 -4.75 27.42
N ASP A 837 5.53 -4.79 28.55
CA ASP A 837 5.64 -5.98 29.39
C ASP A 837 4.29 -6.39 30.00
N GLN A 838 3.58 -5.46 30.62
CA GLN A 838 2.22 -5.73 31.13
C GLN A 838 1.27 -6.20 30.03
N ARG A 839 1.40 -5.65 28.81
CA ARG A 839 0.61 -6.07 27.66
C ARG A 839 0.97 -7.47 27.18
N ARG A 840 2.25 -7.83 27.23
CA ARG A 840 2.72 -9.18 26.90
C ARG A 840 2.10 -10.20 27.84
N VAL A 841 2.26 -10.01 29.16
CA VAL A 841 1.65 -10.89 30.18
C VAL A 841 0.15 -11.05 29.95
N ARG A 842 -0.56 -9.93 29.69
CA ARG A 842 -1.99 -10.00 29.35
C ARG A 842 -2.26 -10.81 28.08
N GLY A 843 -1.43 -10.68 27.04
CA GLY A 843 -1.52 -11.43 25.79
C GLY A 843 -1.35 -12.93 26.02
N ASP A 844 -0.38 -13.31 26.83
CA ASP A 844 -0.08 -14.69 27.18
C ASP A 844 -1.24 -15.32 27.94
N LEU A 845 -1.78 -14.65 28.95
CA LEU A 845 -2.97 -15.10 29.70
C LEU A 845 -4.20 -15.28 28.80
N ILE A 846 -4.44 -14.36 27.87
CA ILE A 846 -5.54 -14.49 26.89
C ILE A 846 -5.33 -15.72 26.00
N GLU A 847 -4.10 -16.01 25.56
CA GLU A 847 -3.84 -17.16 24.71
C GLU A 847 -3.98 -18.48 25.47
N VAL A 848 -3.47 -18.55 26.70
CA VAL A 848 -3.69 -19.71 27.60
C VAL A 848 -5.18 -19.96 27.80
N TYR A 849 -5.96 -18.91 28.08
CA TYR A 849 -7.42 -19.04 28.23
C TYR A 849 -8.10 -19.60 26.96
N LYS A 850 -7.69 -19.12 25.78
CA LYS A 850 -8.21 -19.63 24.50
C LYS A 850 -7.86 -21.10 24.28
N ILE A 851 -6.64 -21.51 24.62
CA ILE A 851 -6.19 -22.91 24.51
C ILE A 851 -7.03 -23.78 25.44
N LEU A 852 -7.17 -23.42 26.72
CA LEU A 852 -7.97 -24.16 27.69
C LEU A 852 -9.45 -24.26 27.27
N LYS A 853 -10.06 -23.16 26.79
CA LYS A 853 -11.45 -23.15 26.32
C LYS A 853 -11.68 -24.02 25.09
N ARG A 854 -10.67 -24.20 24.25
CA ARG A 854 -10.70 -25.08 23.08
C ARG A 854 -10.60 -26.57 23.49
N SER A 855 -9.70 -26.91 24.41
CA SER A 855 -9.58 -28.27 24.99
C SER A 855 -10.89 -28.74 25.59
N HIS A 856 -11.63 -27.87 26.31
CA HIS A 856 -12.95 -28.24 26.89
C HIS A 856 -14.05 -28.47 25.85
N LYS A 857 -13.90 -28.03 24.60
CA LYS A 857 -14.90 -28.18 23.53
C LYS A 857 -14.63 -29.36 22.60
N ASN A 858 -13.76 -30.31 22.94
CA ASN A 858 -13.34 -31.45 22.11
C ASN A 858 -12.88 -31.11 20.69
N GLN A 859 -12.40 -29.86 20.49
CA GLN A 859 -11.89 -29.42 19.22
C GLN A 859 -10.38 -29.17 19.35
N SER A 860 -9.61 -30.21 19.12
CA SER A 860 -8.15 -30.33 19.14
C SER A 860 -7.56 -30.76 20.49
N ARG A 861 -6.85 -31.88 20.48
CA ARG A 861 -5.91 -32.30 21.52
C ARG A 861 -4.71 -31.33 21.60
N PHE A 862 -4.90 -30.16 22.19
CA PHE A 862 -3.82 -29.48 22.88
C PHE A 862 -3.62 -30.20 24.21
N VAL A 863 -2.93 -31.33 24.21
CA VAL A 863 -2.44 -31.96 25.43
C VAL A 863 -1.20 -31.21 25.83
N LEU A 864 -1.36 -30.10 26.52
CA LEU A 864 -0.31 -29.61 27.40
C LEU A 864 -0.21 -30.63 28.54
N GLY A 865 0.80 -31.47 28.50
CA GLY A 865 1.10 -32.37 29.62
C GLY A 865 1.09 -31.55 30.94
N GLY A 866 0.29 -31.99 31.91
CA GLY A 866 0.05 -31.23 33.17
C GLY A 866 1.31 -30.83 33.95
N GLU A 867 2.44 -31.50 33.73
CA GLU A 867 3.74 -31.13 34.31
C GLU A 867 4.41 -29.91 33.64
N ARG A 868 4.05 -29.53 32.41
CA ARG A 868 4.64 -28.39 31.69
C ARG A 868 3.88 -27.07 31.90
N LEU A 869 2.58 -27.12 32.11
CA LEU A 869 1.85 -25.94 32.60
C LEU A 869 2.43 -25.46 33.91
N ALA A 870 2.90 -26.38 34.76
CA ALA A 870 3.59 -26.06 36.01
C ALA A 870 4.94 -25.35 35.79
N ARG A 871 5.70 -25.69 34.73
CA ARG A 871 6.98 -24.98 34.43
C ARG A 871 6.79 -23.58 33.88
N TRP A 872 5.72 -23.32 33.16
CA TRP A 872 5.34 -21.97 32.73
C TRP A 872 4.65 -21.18 33.84
N CYS A 873 4.14 -21.85 34.85
CA CYS A 873 3.42 -21.29 35.99
C CYS A 873 4.21 -21.36 37.29
N THR A 874 5.46 -21.88 37.32
CA THR A 874 6.30 -21.79 38.53
C THR A 874 6.75 -20.36 38.73
N PRO A 875 6.28 -19.70 39.76
CA PRO A 875 6.70 -18.37 40.12
C PRO A 875 8.13 -18.41 40.64
N GLY A 876 9.04 -17.65 40.04
CA GLY A 876 10.04 -17.02 40.86
C GLY A 876 9.29 -16.22 41.94
N GLU A 877 9.76 -16.26 43.18
CA GLU A 877 9.17 -15.59 44.34
C GLU A 877 8.73 -14.16 43.96
N GLY A 878 7.43 -13.88 43.99
CA GLY A 878 6.80 -12.59 43.65
C GLY A 878 5.66 -12.64 42.66
N ILE A 879 5.47 -13.72 41.89
CA ILE A 879 4.41 -13.82 40.85
C ILE A 879 3.05 -14.26 41.42
N GLY A 880 3.04 -14.92 42.59
CA GLY A 880 1.81 -15.38 43.25
C GLY A 880 0.84 -14.26 43.66
N GLU A 881 1.36 -13.07 44.03
CA GLU A 881 0.53 -11.91 44.32
C GLU A 881 0.00 -11.23 43.05
N GLN A 882 0.80 -11.19 42.00
CA GLN A 882 0.37 -10.66 40.69
C GLN A 882 -0.71 -11.51 40.03
N TRP A 883 -0.72 -12.82 40.26
CA TRP A 883 -1.78 -13.72 39.81
C TRP A 883 -3.12 -13.41 40.47
N LYS A 884 -3.12 -13.23 41.78
CA LYS A 884 -4.33 -12.86 42.55
C LYS A 884 -4.85 -11.48 42.18
N GLU A 885 -3.96 -10.51 41.93
CA GLU A 885 -4.34 -9.19 41.39
C GLU A 885 -4.83 -9.22 39.96
N ALA A 886 -4.24 -10.05 39.07
CA ALA A 886 -4.68 -10.21 37.69
C ALA A 886 -6.04 -10.91 37.60
N GLU A 887 -6.28 -11.91 38.46
CA GLU A 887 -7.55 -12.61 38.58
C GLU A 887 -8.65 -11.69 39.13
N ALA A 888 -8.37 -10.92 40.18
CA ALA A 888 -9.29 -9.92 40.72
C ALA A 888 -9.61 -8.80 39.72
N ARG A 889 -8.63 -8.34 38.92
CA ARG A 889 -8.85 -7.34 37.86
C ARG A 889 -9.55 -7.91 36.65
N PHE A 890 -9.37 -9.22 36.33
CA PHE A 890 -10.08 -9.90 35.24
C PHE A 890 -11.58 -10.05 35.59
N PHE A 891 -11.92 -10.39 36.81
CA PHE A 891 -13.30 -10.46 37.29
C PHE A 891 -13.96 -9.07 37.44
N LEU A 892 -13.24 -8.01 37.83
CA LEU A 892 -13.77 -6.67 37.90
C LEU A 892 -14.00 -6.00 36.54
N VAL A 893 -13.24 -6.35 35.52
CA VAL A 893 -13.44 -5.85 34.13
C VAL A 893 -14.52 -6.68 33.39
N SER A 894 -14.77 -7.92 33.81
CA SER A 894 -15.83 -8.75 33.20
C SER A 894 -17.22 -8.45 33.81
N SER A 895 -17.31 -7.78 34.96
CA SER A 895 -18.59 -7.36 35.55
C SER A 895 -19.15 -6.06 34.99
N ASP A 896 -18.30 -5.24 34.31
CA ASP A 896 -18.73 -3.95 33.71
C ASP A 896 -18.86 -3.98 32.16
N THR A 897 -18.63 -5.13 31.54
CA THR A 897 -18.85 -5.32 30.10
C THR A 897 -19.30 -6.76 29.84
N GLU A 898 -20.57 -7.03 30.06
CA GLU A 898 -21.27 -8.15 29.43
C GLU A 898 -21.22 -7.95 27.90
N MET A 899 -20.20 -8.52 27.25
CA MET A 899 -20.30 -8.84 25.84
C MET A 899 -20.83 -10.27 25.74
N GLU A 900 -22.14 -10.37 25.79
CA GLU A 900 -22.90 -11.53 25.35
C GLU A 900 -22.59 -11.78 23.88
N PHE A 901 -21.89 -12.84 23.58
CA PHE A 901 -21.98 -13.53 22.30
C PHE A 901 -22.86 -14.76 22.49
N ALA A 902 -24.16 -14.55 22.48
CA ALA A 902 -25.16 -15.58 22.22
C ALA A 902 -25.67 -15.45 20.79
N PRO A 903 -25.90 -16.55 20.05
CA PRO A 903 -26.50 -16.50 18.74
C PRO A 903 -28.03 -16.34 18.89
N GLY A 904 -28.55 -15.25 18.31
CA GLY A 904 -29.99 -15.09 18.02
C GLY A 904 -30.79 -14.42 19.11
N GLN A 905 -30.97 -13.12 18.99
CA GLN A 905 -32.24 -12.42 19.04
C GLN A 905 -32.00 -10.90 18.97
N CYS A 906 -32.47 -10.33 17.88
CA CYS A 906 -32.50 -8.88 17.67
C CYS A 906 -33.74 -8.33 18.42
N GLN A 907 -33.52 -7.57 19.50
CA GLN A 907 -34.61 -6.68 20.00
C GLN A 907 -34.12 -5.23 19.89
N LYS A 908 -34.96 -4.48 19.17
CA LYS A 908 -34.84 -3.04 18.99
C LYS A 908 -34.99 -2.34 20.35
N SER A 909 -34.01 -1.54 20.75
CA SER A 909 -34.20 -0.51 21.78
C SER A 909 -33.97 0.86 21.15
N THR A 910 -35.05 1.60 21.10
CA THR A 910 -35.16 3.04 20.85
C THR A 910 -34.49 3.82 21.97
N ILE A 911 -33.55 4.71 21.62
CA ILE A 911 -33.02 5.73 22.52
C ILE A 911 -33.53 7.09 22.04
N PRO A 912 -34.12 7.94 22.93
CA PRO A 912 -34.66 9.25 22.57
C PRO A 912 -33.54 10.26 22.31
N ARG A 913 -33.83 11.19 21.39
CA ARG A 913 -33.01 12.39 21.15
C ARG A 913 -33.23 13.41 22.29
N ALA A 914 -32.17 13.91 22.84
CA ALA A 914 -32.04 15.26 23.36
C ALA A 914 -30.65 15.81 23.01
#